data_759e5a49acaa8f861c0b00c1587c9721
#
_entry.id   759e5a49acaa8f861c0b00c1587c9721
#
_cell.length_a   1.000
_cell.length_b   1.000
_cell.length_c   1.000
_cell.angle_alpha   90.00
_cell.angle_beta   90.00
_cell.angle_gamma   90.00
#
_symmetry.space_group_name_H-M   'P 1'
#
loop_
_entity.id
_entity.type
_entity.pdbx_description
1 polymer ?
#
loop_
_entity_poly.entity_id
_entity_poly.type
_entity_poly.pdbx_seq_one_letter_code
_entity_poly.pdbx_strand_id
1 'polypeptide(L)'
;MNEQYVWDLHQVDGTQVALVGGKGAHLGALSRIEGVRVPGGFCVTTEAFRRIIEEAPSVGDLLDRLSRVEADDRESIRTLSARIRRTIEETAVPDDLAAAITRALARSGERAAHAVRSSATAEDLPTASFAGQQDTYLNVVGPAAILRHISRCWASLFTERAVTYRQRGGIDHRTVHMAVVVQQMVLPYASGILFTADPLTGDRKSATVDAGFGLGEALVSGLVNPDVFTVRDGQVVARTIAAKQRALIALPAGGTQEVAIDAQRQERPALTDAQAVRLVELGRRIEAHFGHPQDIEWCLVDDGFRIVQSRPITTLFPVPERADPDNHVYVSVGHGQMMTDPMKPLGYSMWQLTAMVAMHEAGGRLFVDVTPRLASPASRAALLDALGKGDPLVRDALQTVLDRGDFVPSLPDPGPGAQPAGGPPPGGVRGGGAPDPIETDPAVVADLIERSRVSLAALERDIRTKSGPALFDFLLEAFEEHKRILSDPLSIQAVMAGMEATWWLNDKLGEWLGEKNPADTLTLSAPGNVTSEMGLALLDVADVIRPFPEVVAFLRGVRDDGFLDELAKLAGGPEARDAIEAYLDRYGMRCVGEIDITRPRWREHPSALVPVILDHVRNFEPGAAGRRFELGRQKARQKEQDVLSRLRALPDGDRKADETKRMIDRVRTFIGYREYPKYGIISRYSVYKQALTAEAERLVRAGALAEREDAFYLTFQELHSVVRSNRPADARLVQQRKEAFRAHHALTPPRVLTSDGEALTGAYRRDDVPAGALAGVPVSAGTVEGRARVVLDMADADLEAGDILVTAFTDPSWSPLFVGIAGLVTEVGGLMTHGAVIAREYGLPAVVGVERATRLIRDGQRIRVHGADGYVEILS
;
A
#
# COMPACT_ATOMS: atom_id res chain seq x y z
N MET A 1 23.48 39.30 -21.54
CA MET A 1 22.80 39.25 -20.23
C MET A 1 21.31 38.86 -20.28
N ASN A 2 20.77 38.46 -21.45
CA ASN A 2 19.34 38.12 -21.57
C ASN A 2 19.05 36.63 -21.73
N GLU A 3 20.04 35.75 -21.61
CA GLU A 3 19.87 34.28 -21.67
C GLU A 3 19.34 33.69 -20.38
N GLN A 4 19.19 34.46 -19.31
CA GLN A 4 18.75 34.00 -18.01
C GLN A 4 17.24 33.70 -17.93
N TYR A 5 16.41 34.42 -18.72
CA TYR A 5 14.95 34.36 -18.59
C TYR A 5 14.25 33.53 -19.65
N VAL A 6 14.86 33.31 -20.82
CA VAL A 6 14.25 32.59 -21.96
C VAL A 6 15.24 31.61 -22.56
N TRP A 7 14.88 30.32 -22.56
CA TRP A 7 15.68 29.25 -23.12
C TRP A 7 14.93 28.55 -24.25
N ASP A 8 15.60 28.35 -25.38
CA ASP A 8 15.03 27.54 -26.48
C ASP A 8 14.90 26.09 -26.07
N LEU A 9 13.82 25.39 -26.44
CA LEU A 9 13.61 23.97 -26.08
C LEU A 9 14.77 23.08 -26.50
N HIS A 10 15.47 23.39 -27.60
CA HIS A 10 16.65 22.64 -28.04
C HIS A 10 17.87 22.78 -27.11
N GLN A 11 17.93 23.85 -26.32
CA GLN A 11 19.01 24.12 -25.37
C GLN A 11 18.78 23.39 -24.02
N VAL A 12 17.54 23.00 -23.74
CA VAL A 12 17.12 22.38 -22.49
C VAL A 12 17.47 20.88 -22.49
N ASP A 13 17.95 20.37 -21.37
CA ASP A 13 18.11 18.94 -21.11
C ASP A 13 17.31 18.50 -19.89
N GLY A 14 17.16 17.18 -19.72
CA GLY A 14 16.36 16.58 -18.66
C GLY A 14 16.84 16.87 -17.22
N THR A 15 18.05 17.42 -17.03
CA THR A 15 18.62 17.74 -15.71
C THR A 15 18.21 19.12 -15.20
N GLN A 16 17.65 19.98 -16.07
CA GLN A 16 17.39 21.39 -15.81
C GLN A 16 15.99 21.68 -15.26
N VAL A 17 15.37 20.71 -14.57
CA VAL A 17 14.03 20.83 -13.98
C VAL A 17 13.91 22.07 -13.07
N ALA A 18 14.96 22.39 -12.30
CA ALA A 18 14.96 23.56 -11.43
C ALA A 18 14.83 24.89 -12.20
N LEU A 19 15.25 24.95 -13.48
CA LEU A 19 15.25 26.14 -14.31
C LEU A 19 14.01 26.25 -15.22
N VAL A 20 13.55 25.10 -15.79
CA VAL A 20 12.50 25.11 -16.82
C VAL A 20 11.25 24.29 -16.42
N GLY A 21 11.22 23.75 -15.20
CA GLY A 21 10.15 22.88 -14.72
C GLY A 21 10.15 21.49 -15.39
N GLY A 22 9.27 20.59 -14.93
CA GLY A 22 9.19 19.22 -15.40
C GLY A 22 8.85 19.12 -16.89
N LYS A 23 7.77 19.77 -17.35
CA LYS A 23 7.37 19.75 -18.78
C LYS A 23 8.46 20.29 -19.71
N GLY A 24 9.09 21.41 -19.32
CA GLY A 24 10.16 22.00 -20.13
C GLY A 24 11.35 21.06 -20.27
N ALA A 25 11.80 20.46 -19.17
CA ALA A 25 12.91 19.52 -19.16
C ALA A 25 12.60 18.25 -19.99
N HIS A 26 11.41 17.67 -19.85
CA HIS A 26 10.99 16.51 -20.64
C HIS A 26 10.87 16.83 -22.14
N LEU A 27 10.30 17.98 -22.53
CA LEU A 27 10.22 18.38 -23.93
C LEU A 27 11.61 18.61 -24.55
N GLY A 28 12.53 19.20 -23.77
CA GLY A 28 13.93 19.36 -24.20
C GLY A 28 14.62 18.01 -24.40
N ALA A 29 14.46 17.05 -23.48
CA ALA A 29 14.98 15.69 -23.62
C ALA A 29 14.38 14.96 -24.83
N LEU A 30 13.04 15.01 -25.00
CA LEU A 30 12.34 14.45 -26.16
C LEU A 30 12.85 14.97 -27.50
N SER A 31 13.18 16.26 -27.58
CA SER A 31 13.67 16.90 -28.83
C SER A 31 15.01 16.33 -29.30
N ARG A 32 15.76 15.63 -28.45
CA ARG A 32 17.06 15.04 -28.73
C ARG A 32 16.99 13.56 -29.13
N ILE A 33 15.81 12.95 -29.03
CA ILE A 33 15.59 11.53 -29.38
C ILE A 33 15.48 11.45 -30.92
N GLU A 34 16.31 10.65 -31.56
CA GLU A 34 16.27 10.45 -33.00
C GLU A 34 14.89 9.95 -33.47
N GLY A 35 14.32 10.60 -34.47
CA GLY A 35 13.02 10.29 -35.05
C GLY A 35 11.81 10.77 -34.24
N VAL A 36 11.98 11.33 -33.04
CA VAL A 36 10.92 12.00 -32.28
C VAL A 36 10.83 13.45 -32.72
N ARG A 37 9.63 13.89 -33.14
CA ARG A 37 9.38 15.26 -33.59
C ARG A 37 8.59 16.00 -32.50
N VAL A 38 9.23 16.98 -31.86
CA VAL A 38 8.63 17.89 -30.88
C VAL A 38 8.39 19.25 -31.55
N PRO A 39 7.20 19.86 -31.42
CA PRO A 39 6.97 21.23 -31.93
C PRO A 39 7.95 22.23 -31.31
N GLY A 40 8.48 23.13 -32.10
CA GLY A 40 9.42 24.14 -31.64
C GLY A 40 8.84 25.06 -30.58
N GLY A 41 9.71 25.72 -29.82
CA GLY A 41 9.27 26.63 -28.76
C GLY A 41 10.41 27.04 -27.82
N PHE A 42 10.06 27.68 -26.73
CA PHE A 42 11.00 28.13 -25.70
C PHE A 42 10.37 28.01 -24.29
N CYS A 43 11.21 28.03 -23.28
CA CYS A 43 10.81 28.11 -21.88
C CYS A 43 11.08 29.50 -21.32
N VAL A 44 10.11 30.07 -20.62
CA VAL A 44 10.31 31.20 -19.71
C VAL A 44 10.67 30.60 -18.36
N THR A 45 11.85 30.93 -17.86
CA THR A 45 12.48 30.21 -16.74
C THR A 45 11.87 30.52 -15.37
N THR A 46 12.19 29.71 -14.38
CA THR A 46 11.85 29.96 -12.98
C THR A 46 12.46 31.27 -12.44
N GLU A 47 13.58 31.76 -13.00
CA GLU A 47 14.16 33.04 -12.63
C GLU A 47 13.23 34.21 -12.98
N ALA A 48 12.55 34.13 -14.14
CA ALA A 48 11.52 35.10 -14.50
C ALA A 48 10.35 35.09 -13.51
N PHE A 49 9.91 33.90 -13.07
CA PHE A 49 8.89 33.77 -12.05
C PHE A 49 9.30 34.37 -10.70
N ARG A 50 10.52 34.05 -10.22
CA ARG A 50 11.03 34.63 -8.97
C ARG A 50 11.01 36.15 -9.00
N ARG A 51 11.47 36.74 -10.10
CA ARG A 51 11.45 38.19 -10.29
C ARG A 51 10.04 38.77 -10.21
N ILE A 52 9.05 38.15 -10.84
CA ILE A 52 7.65 38.61 -10.77
C ILE A 52 7.12 38.49 -9.32
N ILE A 53 7.44 37.45 -8.59
CA ILE A 53 7.02 37.30 -7.20
C ILE A 53 7.66 38.35 -6.29
N GLU A 54 8.93 38.71 -6.54
CA GLU A 54 9.64 39.75 -5.80
C GLU A 54 9.08 41.14 -6.09
N GLU A 55 8.67 41.40 -7.34
CA GLU A 55 8.08 42.69 -7.77
C GLU A 55 6.58 42.77 -7.42
N ALA A 56 5.91 41.66 -7.13
CA ALA A 56 4.46 41.61 -6.83
C ALA A 56 4.17 42.13 -5.41
N PRO A 57 3.41 43.22 -5.23
CA PRO A 57 3.14 43.77 -3.91
C PRO A 57 2.43 42.77 -3.01
N SER A 58 2.89 42.65 -1.76
CA SER A 58 2.29 41.82 -0.70
C SER A 58 2.17 40.32 -0.94
N VAL A 59 2.72 39.77 -2.03
CA VAL A 59 2.67 38.28 -2.23
C VAL A 59 3.45 37.56 -1.13
N GLY A 60 4.60 38.09 -0.69
CA GLY A 60 5.36 37.56 0.43
C GLY A 60 4.54 37.43 1.69
N ASP A 61 3.82 38.50 2.09
CA ASP A 61 2.96 38.49 3.29
C ASP A 61 1.76 37.52 3.14
N LEU A 62 1.22 37.39 1.94
CA LEU A 62 0.12 36.46 1.65
C LEU A 62 0.60 35.01 1.75
N LEU A 63 1.80 34.69 1.29
CA LEU A 63 2.43 33.37 1.42
C LEU A 63 2.69 33.04 2.89
N ASP A 64 3.17 33.99 3.71
CA ASP A 64 3.34 33.81 5.16
C ASP A 64 2.03 33.52 5.87
N ARG A 65 0.96 34.13 5.43
CA ARG A 65 -0.39 33.85 5.96
C ARG A 65 -0.86 32.47 5.51
N LEU A 66 -0.66 32.12 4.25
CA LEU A 66 -1.09 30.86 3.67
C LEU A 66 -0.38 29.66 4.33
N SER A 67 0.91 29.79 4.67
CA SER A 67 1.69 28.72 5.33
C SER A 67 1.24 28.45 6.78
N ARG A 68 0.44 29.34 7.38
CA ARG A 68 -0.11 29.17 8.74
C ARG A 68 -1.55 28.63 8.76
N VAL A 69 -2.17 28.48 7.59
CA VAL A 69 -3.54 27.98 7.46
C VAL A 69 -3.51 26.45 7.51
N GLU A 70 -4.39 25.85 8.26
CA GLU A 70 -4.55 24.39 8.29
C GLU A 70 -5.14 23.87 6.97
N ALA A 71 -4.75 22.65 6.57
CA ALA A 71 -5.14 22.07 5.27
C ALA A 71 -6.66 21.86 5.11
N ASP A 72 -7.41 21.88 6.22
CA ASP A 72 -8.87 21.71 6.25
C ASP A 72 -9.64 23.03 6.23
N ASP A 73 -8.98 24.17 6.44
CA ASP A 73 -9.59 25.50 6.33
C ASP A 73 -9.69 25.92 4.86
N ARG A 74 -10.64 25.33 4.15
CA ARG A 74 -10.86 25.57 2.72
C ARG A 74 -11.24 27.00 2.40
N GLU A 75 -11.90 27.73 3.30
CA GLU A 75 -12.34 29.11 3.06
C GLU A 75 -11.17 30.08 3.07
N SER A 76 -10.30 29.98 4.05
CA SER A 76 -9.05 30.73 4.13
C SER A 76 -8.11 30.42 2.94
N ILE A 77 -7.96 29.13 2.59
CA ILE A 77 -7.17 28.72 1.42
C ILE A 77 -7.72 29.36 0.15
N ARG A 78 -9.05 29.26 -0.11
CA ARG A 78 -9.70 29.82 -1.28
C ARG A 78 -9.49 31.33 -1.38
N THR A 79 -9.69 32.03 -0.27
CA THR A 79 -9.59 33.50 -0.21
C THR A 79 -8.15 33.96 -0.46
N LEU A 80 -7.17 33.36 0.22
CA LEU A 80 -5.75 33.73 0.06
C LEU A 80 -5.23 33.37 -1.33
N SER A 81 -5.56 32.17 -1.82
CA SER A 81 -5.20 31.71 -3.17
C SER A 81 -5.73 32.64 -4.25
N ALA A 82 -7.00 33.06 -4.18
CA ALA A 82 -7.58 33.99 -5.14
C ALA A 82 -6.90 35.35 -5.10
N ARG A 83 -6.51 35.83 -3.92
CA ARG A 83 -5.80 37.11 -3.76
C ARG A 83 -4.38 37.06 -4.31
N ILE A 84 -3.64 35.99 -4.01
CA ILE A 84 -2.29 35.80 -4.56
C ILE A 84 -2.34 35.76 -6.10
N ARG A 85 -3.22 34.97 -6.68
CA ARG A 85 -3.37 34.86 -8.13
C ARG A 85 -3.65 36.22 -8.79
N ARG A 86 -4.63 36.97 -8.25
CA ARG A 86 -4.96 38.29 -8.75
C ARG A 86 -3.75 39.24 -8.71
N THR A 87 -3.02 39.28 -7.61
CA THR A 87 -1.83 40.13 -7.48
C THR A 87 -0.76 39.77 -8.53
N ILE A 88 -0.52 38.46 -8.77
CA ILE A 88 0.44 38.04 -9.80
C ILE A 88 -0.03 38.45 -11.22
N GLU A 89 -1.31 38.24 -11.53
CA GLU A 89 -1.90 38.60 -12.85
C GLU A 89 -1.91 40.08 -13.11
N GLU A 90 -2.05 40.94 -12.10
CA GLU A 90 -2.04 42.38 -12.17
C GLU A 90 -0.63 43.00 -12.17
N THR A 91 0.39 42.20 -11.76
CA THR A 91 1.78 42.66 -11.77
C THR A 91 2.28 42.76 -13.21
N ALA A 92 2.76 43.97 -13.60
CA ALA A 92 3.27 44.20 -14.93
C ALA A 92 4.55 43.39 -15.21
N VAL A 93 4.61 42.74 -16.37
CA VAL A 93 5.83 42.03 -16.78
C VAL A 93 6.90 43.07 -17.09
N PRO A 94 8.10 43.02 -16.48
CA PRO A 94 9.18 43.99 -16.72
C PRO A 94 9.55 44.11 -18.21
N ASP A 95 9.86 45.32 -18.65
CA ASP A 95 10.11 45.63 -20.08
C ASP A 95 11.22 44.79 -20.70
N ASP A 96 12.29 44.52 -19.97
CA ASP A 96 13.41 43.69 -20.44
C ASP A 96 13.01 42.20 -20.60
N LEU A 97 12.18 41.68 -19.69
CA LEU A 97 11.61 40.34 -19.77
C LEU A 97 10.61 40.25 -20.93
N ALA A 98 9.70 41.21 -21.05
CA ALA A 98 8.73 41.26 -22.14
C ALA A 98 9.45 41.33 -23.50
N ALA A 99 10.53 42.14 -23.62
CA ALA A 99 11.37 42.23 -24.83
C ALA A 99 12.10 40.91 -25.13
N ALA A 100 12.57 40.16 -24.08
CA ALA A 100 13.22 38.86 -24.28
C ALA A 100 12.23 37.84 -24.84
N ILE A 101 11.02 37.77 -24.26
CA ILE A 101 9.94 36.89 -24.71
C ILE A 101 9.50 37.23 -26.13
N THR A 102 9.32 38.53 -26.44
CA THR A 102 8.92 39.00 -27.76
C THR A 102 9.97 38.67 -28.83
N ARG A 103 11.26 38.80 -28.52
CA ARG A 103 12.35 38.37 -29.42
C ARG A 103 12.34 36.87 -29.68
N ALA A 104 12.01 36.04 -28.66
CA ALA A 104 11.89 34.60 -28.85
C ALA A 104 10.68 34.25 -29.74
N LEU A 105 9.56 34.94 -29.58
CA LEU A 105 8.36 34.76 -30.40
C LEU A 105 8.62 35.16 -31.87
N ALA A 106 9.39 36.22 -32.13
CA ALA A 106 9.69 36.67 -33.48
C ALA A 106 10.38 35.57 -34.32
N ARG A 107 11.11 34.63 -33.69
CA ARG A 107 11.73 33.48 -34.37
C ARG A 107 10.72 32.49 -34.93
N SER A 108 9.52 32.40 -34.32
CA SER A 108 8.43 31.52 -34.75
C SER A 108 7.47 32.17 -35.74
N GLY A 109 7.60 33.51 -35.97
CA GLY A 109 6.68 34.34 -36.77
C GLY A 109 5.66 35.07 -35.90
N GLU A 110 5.48 36.37 -36.12
CA GLU A 110 4.67 37.25 -35.27
C GLU A 110 3.18 36.86 -35.14
N ARG A 111 2.64 36.11 -36.10
CA ARG A 111 1.27 35.66 -36.14
C ARG A 111 1.14 34.13 -35.88
N ALA A 112 2.23 33.47 -35.53
CA ALA A 112 2.19 32.06 -35.23
C ALA A 112 1.37 31.81 -33.93
N ALA A 113 0.50 30.82 -33.97
CA ALA A 113 -0.24 30.39 -32.80
C ALA A 113 0.66 29.56 -31.88
N HIS A 114 0.49 29.72 -30.59
CA HIS A 114 1.25 28.97 -29.56
C HIS A 114 0.33 28.33 -28.51
N ALA A 115 0.82 27.25 -27.93
CA ALA A 115 0.34 26.74 -26.67
C ALA A 115 1.19 27.32 -25.53
N VAL A 116 0.56 27.90 -24.50
CA VAL A 116 1.22 28.47 -23.31
C VAL A 116 0.90 27.57 -22.16
N ARG A 117 1.92 26.89 -21.63
CA ARG A 117 1.75 25.76 -20.70
C ARG A 117 2.57 25.98 -19.43
N SER A 118 1.95 25.82 -18.28
CA SER A 118 2.65 25.81 -17.00
C SER A 118 3.64 24.64 -16.91
N SER A 119 4.78 24.88 -16.28
CA SER A 119 5.84 23.90 -16.06
C SER A 119 6.44 24.11 -14.66
N ALA A 120 5.90 23.48 -13.65
CA ALA A 120 6.35 23.65 -12.29
C ALA A 120 7.56 22.77 -11.98
N THR A 121 8.38 23.21 -11.02
CA THR A 121 9.54 22.42 -10.54
C THR A 121 9.16 21.19 -9.74
N ALA A 122 7.93 21.11 -9.25
CA ALA A 122 7.41 20.00 -8.47
C ALA A 122 6.33 19.18 -9.22
N GLU A 123 6.18 19.34 -10.55
CA GLU A 123 5.09 18.75 -11.31
C GLU A 123 5.17 17.24 -11.45
N ASP A 124 6.37 16.69 -11.63
CA ASP A 124 6.65 15.29 -11.87
C ASP A 124 7.53 14.71 -10.75
N LEU A 125 7.20 15.00 -9.50
CA LEU A 125 7.86 14.32 -8.38
C LEU A 125 7.43 12.84 -8.36
N PRO A 126 8.33 11.89 -8.03
CA PRO A 126 7.99 10.48 -7.93
C PRO A 126 6.84 10.16 -6.96
N THR A 127 6.57 11.09 -6.05
CA THR A 127 5.58 10.97 -4.98
C THR A 127 4.27 11.71 -5.25
N ALA A 128 4.22 12.53 -6.29
CA ALA A 128 3.12 13.47 -6.47
C ALA A 128 2.96 13.87 -7.94
N SER A 129 1.88 13.46 -8.57
CA SER A 129 1.50 13.95 -9.90
C SER A 129 0.60 15.17 -9.76
N PHE A 130 1.08 16.33 -10.17
CA PHE A 130 0.29 17.57 -10.29
C PHE A 130 -0.52 17.63 -11.59
N ALA A 131 -0.77 16.49 -12.23
CA ALA A 131 -1.50 16.40 -13.47
C ALA A 131 -2.86 17.13 -13.38
N GLY A 132 -3.14 18.01 -14.32
CA GLY A 132 -4.41 18.75 -14.41
C GLY A 132 -4.66 19.78 -13.30
N GLN A 133 -3.63 20.14 -12.50
CA GLN A 133 -3.78 21.14 -11.44
C GLN A 133 -3.41 22.56 -11.86
N GLN A 134 -2.78 22.71 -13.03
CA GLN A 134 -2.25 23.97 -13.55
C GLN A 134 -2.73 24.22 -14.98
N ASP A 135 -2.74 25.51 -15.38
CA ASP A 135 -3.39 25.94 -16.59
C ASP A 135 -2.55 25.71 -17.85
N THR A 136 -3.23 25.37 -18.95
CA THR A 136 -2.72 25.34 -20.32
C THR A 136 -3.65 26.17 -21.21
N TYR A 137 -3.08 27.04 -22.04
CA TYR A 137 -3.82 27.87 -22.97
C TYR A 137 -3.41 27.52 -24.39
N LEU A 138 -4.34 27.05 -25.19
CA LEU A 138 -4.10 26.63 -26.56
C LEU A 138 -4.45 27.75 -27.56
N ASN A 139 -3.76 27.73 -28.69
CA ASN A 139 -4.00 28.63 -29.81
C ASN A 139 -3.97 30.11 -29.42
N VAL A 140 -2.93 30.51 -28.67
CA VAL A 140 -2.72 31.90 -28.28
C VAL A 140 -1.93 32.62 -29.39
N VAL A 141 -2.47 33.73 -29.88
CA VAL A 141 -1.90 34.48 -31.03
C VAL A 141 -1.50 35.90 -30.59
N GLY A 142 -0.28 36.26 -30.92
CA GLY A 142 0.28 37.61 -30.72
C GLY A 142 0.94 37.84 -29.34
N PRO A 143 1.99 38.72 -29.31
CA PRO A 143 2.85 38.91 -28.13
C PRO A 143 2.08 39.33 -26.87
N ALA A 144 1.15 40.30 -26.99
CA ALA A 144 0.39 40.78 -25.83
C ALA A 144 -0.51 39.71 -25.21
N ALA A 145 -1.09 38.81 -26.02
CA ALA A 145 -1.88 37.72 -25.52
C ALA A 145 -1.00 36.65 -24.82
N ILE A 146 0.16 36.37 -25.42
CA ILE A 146 1.12 35.39 -24.86
C ILE A 146 1.65 35.88 -23.52
N LEU A 147 2.06 37.12 -23.37
CA LEU A 147 2.49 37.71 -22.10
C LEU A 147 1.41 37.59 -21.01
N ARG A 148 0.13 37.91 -21.34
CA ARG A 148 -0.98 37.73 -20.39
C ARG A 148 -1.16 36.31 -19.96
N HIS A 149 -1.04 35.32 -20.87
CA HIS A 149 -1.20 33.91 -20.53
C HIS A 149 0.01 33.35 -19.76
N ILE A 150 1.21 33.92 -19.97
CA ILE A 150 2.38 33.60 -19.12
C ILE A 150 2.10 34.04 -17.68
N SER A 151 1.58 35.24 -17.43
CA SER A 151 1.23 35.73 -16.09
C SER A 151 0.15 34.85 -15.45
N ARG A 152 -0.84 34.38 -16.23
CA ARG A 152 -1.85 33.42 -15.75
C ARG A 152 -1.25 32.05 -15.41
N CYS A 153 -0.31 31.53 -16.22
CA CYS A 153 0.40 30.31 -15.89
C CYS A 153 1.15 30.43 -14.56
N TRP A 154 1.84 31.56 -14.31
CA TRP A 154 2.49 31.81 -13.03
C TRP A 154 1.48 31.84 -11.87
N ALA A 155 0.34 32.51 -12.05
CA ALA A 155 -0.73 32.56 -11.06
C ALA A 155 -1.35 31.18 -10.79
N SER A 156 -1.39 30.28 -11.77
CA SER A 156 -1.98 28.93 -11.62
C SER A 156 -1.27 28.06 -10.59
N LEU A 157 -0.02 28.38 -10.22
CA LEU A 157 0.68 27.73 -9.11
C LEU A 157 -0.07 27.86 -7.78
N PHE A 158 -0.91 28.89 -7.64
CA PHE A 158 -1.69 29.20 -6.44
C PHE A 158 -3.18 28.96 -6.62
N THR A 159 -3.59 28.00 -7.46
CA THR A 159 -4.97 27.51 -7.46
C THR A 159 -5.27 26.85 -6.11
N GLU A 160 -6.53 26.91 -5.64
CA GLU A 160 -6.97 26.27 -4.39
C GLU A 160 -6.52 24.81 -4.35
N ARG A 161 -6.67 24.10 -5.44
CA ARG A 161 -6.30 22.70 -5.62
C ARG A 161 -4.79 22.47 -5.45
N ALA A 162 -3.96 23.28 -6.09
CA ALA A 162 -2.50 23.18 -6.01
C ALA A 162 -1.98 23.55 -4.61
N VAL A 163 -2.60 24.52 -3.95
CA VAL A 163 -2.27 24.93 -2.58
C VAL A 163 -2.63 23.82 -1.58
N THR A 164 -3.88 23.33 -1.61
CA THR A 164 -4.32 22.25 -0.72
C THR A 164 -3.46 20.99 -0.87
N TYR A 165 -3.11 20.68 -2.11
CA TYR A 165 -2.25 19.52 -2.37
C TYR A 165 -0.86 19.68 -1.73
N ARG A 166 -0.21 20.83 -1.89
CA ARG A 166 1.10 21.10 -1.26
C ARG A 166 1.03 21.10 0.27
N GLN A 167 -0.02 21.69 0.85
CA GLN A 167 -0.22 21.66 2.30
C GLN A 167 -0.34 20.25 2.84
N ARG A 168 -1.17 19.41 2.21
CA ARG A 168 -1.31 17.99 2.59
C ARG A 168 -0.01 17.20 2.43
N GLY A 169 0.79 17.55 1.42
CA GLY A 169 2.11 16.98 1.17
C GLY A 169 3.24 17.55 2.03
N GLY A 170 2.98 18.52 2.91
CA GLY A 170 4.03 19.20 3.69
C GLY A 170 5.04 19.96 2.85
N ILE A 171 4.66 20.38 1.63
CA ILE A 171 5.54 21.11 0.69
C ILE A 171 5.41 22.61 0.92
N ASP A 172 6.53 23.27 1.24
CA ASP A 172 6.54 24.73 1.39
C ASP A 172 6.22 25.42 0.04
N HIS A 173 5.25 26.32 0.06
CA HIS A 173 4.80 27.08 -1.12
C HIS A 173 5.91 27.92 -1.75
N ARG A 174 6.94 28.32 -1.00
CA ARG A 174 8.08 29.10 -1.46
C ARG A 174 9.15 28.32 -2.19
N THR A 175 9.19 26.99 -2.00
CA THR A 175 10.20 26.14 -2.65
C THR A 175 9.81 25.69 -4.05
N VAL A 176 8.53 25.85 -4.41
CA VAL A 176 8.01 25.48 -5.73
C VAL A 176 7.96 26.70 -6.65
N HIS A 177 8.60 26.59 -7.81
CA HIS A 177 8.67 27.65 -8.81
C HIS A 177 7.99 27.23 -10.11
N MET A 178 7.54 28.23 -10.89
CA MET A 178 6.82 28.03 -12.13
C MET A 178 7.61 28.56 -13.32
N ALA A 179 8.07 27.67 -14.19
CA ALA A 179 8.45 28.05 -15.56
C ALA A 179 7.22 27.96 -16.48
N VAL A 180 7.32 28.56 -17.68
CA VAL A 180 6.25 28.48 -18.67
C VAL A 180 6.83 28.04 -20.01
N VAL A 181 6.24 26.98 -20.59
CA VAL A 181 6.57 26.52 -21.95
C VAL A 181 5.68 27.27 -22.94
N VAL A 182 6.29 27.96 -23.91
CA VAL A 182 5.61 28.56 -25.05
C VAL A 182 6.00 27.75 -26.28
N GLN A 183 5.08 26.90 -26.76
CA GLN A 183 5.31 25.91 -27.83
C GLN A 183 4.47 26.25 -29.05
N GLN A 184 5.02 26.08 -30.27
CA GLN A 184 4.26 26.25 -31.50
C GLN A 184 3.04 25.33 -31.50
N MET A 185 1.88 25.92 -31.83
CA MET A 185 0.62 25.20 -31.91
C MET A 185 0.63 24.20 -33.06
N VAL A 186 0.18 22.97 -32.76
CA VAL A 186 -0.06 21.94 -33.77
C VAL A 186 -1.56 21.89 -34.08
N LEU A 187 -1.89 21.86 -35.39
CA LEU A 187 -3.27 21.71 -35.86
C LEU A 187 -3.46 20.25 -36.36
N PRO A 188 -3.83 19.30 -35.49
CA PRO A 188 -3.84 17.92 -35.87
C PRO A 188 -5.15 17.49 -36.54
N TYR A 189 -5.05 16.47 -37.40
CA TYR A 189 -6.19 15.71 -37.86
C TYR A 189 -6.78 14.84 -36.73
N ALA A 190 -5.90 14.18 -36.01
CA ALA A 190 -6.20 13.38 -34.82
C ALA A 190 -5.14 13.61 -33.74
N SER A 191 -5.53 13.41 -32.51
CA SER A 191 -4.65 13.53 -31.36
C SER A 191 -5.10 12.59 -30.25
N GLY A 192 -4.26 12.41 -29.24
CA GLY A 192 -4.63 11.55 -28.12
C GLY A 192 -3.50 11.29 -27.15
N ILE A 193 -3.63 10.18 -26.45
CA ILE A 193 -2.71 9.72 -25.43
C ILE A 193 -2.21 8.33 -25.83
N LEU A 194 -0.92 8.08 -25.60
CA LEU A 194 -0.32 6.77 -25.68
C LEU A 194 0.25 6.40 -24.30
N PHE A 195 -0.23 5.33 -23.75
CA PHE A 195 0.37 4.67 -22.59
C PHE A 195 1.28 3.55 -23.09
N THR A 196 2.57 3.60 -22.77
CA THR A 196 3.51 2.55 -23.17
C THR A 196 3.42 1.29 -22.30
N ALA A 197 2.68 1.31 -21.22
CA ALA A 197 2.22 0.15 -20.45
C ALA A 197 0.73 0.33 -20.17
N ASP A 198 -0.02 -0.76 -20.03
CA ASP A 198 -1.44 -0.66 -19.66
C ASP A 198 -1.59 -0.08 -18.25
N PRO A 199 -2.19 1.11 -18.08
CA PRO A 199 -2.26 1.77 -16.78
C PRO A 199 -3.23 1.09 -15.81
N LEU A 200 -4.10 0.18 -16.28
CA LEU A 200 -5.09 -0.54 -15.47
C LEU A 200 -4.53 -1.87 -14.97
N THR A 201 -3.94 -2.66 -15.85
CA THR A 201 -3.42 -3.99 -15.53
C THR A 201 -1.94 -3.97 -15.13
N GLY A 202 -1.21 -2.92 -15.51
CA GLY A 202 0.23 -2.82 -15.32
C GLY A 202 1.06 -3.57 -16.36
N ASP A 203 0.43 -4.28 -17.31
CA ASP A 203 1.15 -5.03 -18.37
C ASP A 203 2.03 -4.11 -19.21
N ARG A 204 3.34 -4.33 -19.12
CA ARG A 204 4.37 -3.54 -19.82
C ARG A 204 4.62 -4.00 -21.24
N LYS A 205 4.11 -5.16 -21.66
CA LYS A 205 4.17 -5.64 -23.05
C LYS A 205 3.08 -5.02 -23.91
N SER A 206 1.95 -4.67 -23.31
CA SER A 206 0.84 -4.01 -23.98
C SER A 206 0.99 -2.49 -23.91
N ALA A 207 0.69 -1.81 -24.99
CA ALA A 207 0.57 -0.36 -25.07
C ALA A 207 -0.87 0.01 -25.45
N THR A 208 -1.40 1.06 -24.83
CA THR A 208 -2.76 1.54 -25.10
C THR A 208 -2.72 2.92 -25.78
N VAL A 209 -3.42 3.06 -26.90
CA VAL A 209 -3.53 4.31 -27.64
C VAL A 209 -4.97 4.80 -27.60
N ASP A 210 -5.19 5.94 -26.96
CA ASP A 210 -6.44 6.69 -27.02
C ASP A 210 -6.38 7.71 -28.15
N ALA A 211 -7.38 7.75 -29.03
CA ALA A 211 -7.37 8.62 -30.21
C ALA A 211 -8.72 9.31 -30.44
N GLY A 212 -8.66 10.58 -30.80
CA GLY A 212 -9.83 11.39 -31.18
C GLY A 212 -9.52 12.38 -32.30
N PHE A 213 -10.55 12.96 -32.88
CA PHE A 213 -10.39 14.00 -33.91
C PHE A 213 -10.13 15.36 -33.28
N GLY A 214 -9.28 16.19 -33.92
CA GLY A 214 -8.98 17.54 -33.49
C GLY A 214 -7.95 17.61 -32.34
N LEU A 215 -8.11 18.60 -31.46
CA LEU A 215 -7.18 18.88 -30.37
C LEU A 215 -7.35 17.92 -29.19
N GLY A 216 -6.24 17.45 -28.63
CA GLY A 216 -6.19 16.45 -27.55
C GLY A 216 -6.81 16.90 -26.23
N GLU A 217 -6.97 18.21 -26.01
CA GLU A 217 -7.64 18.75 -24.83
C GLU A 217 -9.06 18.20 -24.63
N ALA A 218 -9.77 17.87 -25.71
CA ALA A 218 -11.10 17.28 -25.66
C ALA A 218 -11.10 15.88 -25.01
N LEU A 219 -10.03 15.11 -25.21
CA LEU A 219 -9.85 13.80 -24.57
C LEU A 219 -9.42 13.93 -23.11
N VAL A 220 -8.43 14.76 -22.85
CA VAL A 220 -7.87 14.98 -21.50
C VAL A 220 -8.93 15.54 -20.54
N SER A 221 -9.83 16.39 -21.03
CA SER A 221 -10.94 16.97 -20.26
C SER A 221 -12.17 16.07 -20.12
N GLY A 222 -12.17 14.88 -20.78
CA GLY A 222 -13.29 13.96 -20.75
C GLY A 222 -14.53 14.42 -21.56
N LEU A 223 -14.37 15.38 -22.48
CA LEU A 223 -15.46 15.87 -23.32
C LEU A 223 -15.89 14.86 -24.39
N VAL A 224 -15.00 13.95 -24.78
CA VAL A 224 -15.23 12.95 -25.82
C VAL A 224 -14.72 11.60 -25.41
N ASN A 225 -15.39 10.54 -25.87
CA ASN A 225 -14.90 9.17 -25.72
C ASN A 225 -13.89 8.87 -26.81
N PRO A 226 -12.68 8.35 -26.48
CA PRO A 226 -11.67 8.00 -27.46
C PRO A 226 -11.96 6.69 -28.20
N ASP A 227 -11.38 6.53 -29.38
CA ASP A 227 -11.06 5.22 -29.91
C ASP A 227 -9.90 4.66 -29.08
N VAL A 228 -9.96 3.39 -28.71
CA VAL A 228 -8.93 2.72 -27.91
C VAL A 228 -8.33 1.58 -28.74
N PHE A 229 -7.00 1.61 -28.89
CA PHE A 229 -6.25 0.53 -29.54
C PHE A 229 -5.30 -0.08 -28.52
N THR A 230 -5.32 -1.41 -28.39
CA THR A 230 -4.31 -2.15 -27.61
C THR A 230 -3.32 -2.79 -28.58
N VAL A 231 -2.06 -2.44 -28.44
CA VAL A 231 -0.97 -2.95 -29.28
C VAL A 231 -0.03 -3.80 -28.44
N ARG A 232 0.23 -5.02 -28.90
CA ARG A 232 1.18 -5.94 -28.29
C ARG A 232 2.02 -6.62 -29.36
N ASP A 233 3.32 -6.75 -29.14
CA ASP A 233 4.28 -7.38 -30.06
C ASP A 233 4.17 -6.84 -31.51
N GLY A 234 3.98 -5.53 -31.64
CA GLY A 234 3.88 -4.85 -32.95
C GLY A 234 2.55 -5.09 -33.69
N GLN A 235 1.52 -5.61 -33.03
CA GLN A 235 0.20 -5.87 -33.63
C GLN A 235 -0.93 -5.28 -32.78
N VAL A 236 -1.99 -4.80 -33.43
CA VAL A 236 -3.22 -4.40 -32.76
C VAL A 236 -3.98 -5.66 -32.34
N VAL A 237 -4.01 -5.94 -31.03
CA VAL A 237 -4.67 -7.13 -30.47
C VAL A 237 -6.11 -6.87 -30.07
N ALA A 238 -6.47 -5.61 -29.79
CA ALA A 238 -7.83 -5.19 -29.49
C ALA A 238 -8.05 -3.75 -29.96
N ARG A 239 -9.31 -3.44 -30.35
CA ARG A 239 -9.72 -2.07 -30.65
C ARG A 239 -11.18 -1.84 -30.26
N THR A 240 -11.46 -0.65 -29.73
CA THR A 240 -12.82 -0.15 -29.48
C THR A 240 -12.97 1.19 -30.19
N ILE A 241 -13.91 1.29 -31.12
CA ILE A 241 -14.16 2.53 -31.86
C ILE A 241 -15.38 3.22 -31.23
N ALA A 242 -15.16 4.42 -30.71
CA ALA A 242 -16.20 5.22 -30.07
C ALA A 242 -17.01 6.05 -31.08
N ALA A 243 -18.25 6.35 -30.74
CA ALA A 243 -19.02 7.36 -31.48
C ALA A 243 -18.58 8.77 -31.04
N LYS A 244 -17.66 9.36 -31.80
CA LYS A 244 -17.07 10.69 -31.54
C LYS A 244 -17.99 11.80 -32.01
N GLN A 245 -18.86 12.29 -31.14
CA GLN A 245 -19.87 13.32 -31.51
C GLN A 245 -19.30 14.74 -31.66
N ARG A 246 -18.22 15.05 -30.96
CA ARG A 246 -17.65 16.38 -30.86
C ARG A 246 -16.14 16.36 -31.06
N ALA A 247 -15.59 17.49 -31.47
CA ALA A 247 -14.17 17.72 -31.52
C ALA A 247 -13.86 19.17 -31.08
N LEU A 248 -12.69 19.40 -30.52
CA LEU A 248 -12.18 20.74 -30.26
C LEU A 248 -11.25 21.15 -31.41
N ILE A 249 -11.49 22.33 -31.99
CA ILE A 249 -10.68 22.86 -33.07
C ILE A 249 -10.10 24.24 -32.72
N ALA A 250 -8.96 24.57 -33.28
CA ALA A 250 -8.37 25.93 -33.17
C ALA A 250 -9.08 26.91 -34.09
N LEU A 251 -9.39 28.09 -33.58
CA LEU A 251 -9.96 29.18 -34.36
C LEU A 251 -8.86 30.01 -35.06
N PRO A 252 -9.06 30.53 -36.27
CA PRO A 252 -8.06 31.32 -36.97
C PRO A 252 -7.64 32.62 -36.24
N ALA A 253 -8.55 33.20 -35.42
CA ALA A 253 -8.30 34.42 -34.66
C ALA A 253 -7.69 34.18 -33.26
N GLY A 254 -7.42 32.90 -32.89
CA GLY A 254 -6.99 32.50 -31.55
C GLY A 254 -8.11 31.86 -30.74
N GLY A 255 -7.71 31.07 -29.74
CA GLY A 255 -8.62 30.27 -28.92
C GLY A 255 -9.11 29.00 -29.60
N THR A 256 -9.96 28.24 -28.89
CA THR A 256 -10.48 26.93 -29.33
C THR A 256 -12.00 26.95 -29.36
N GLN A 257 -12.60 26.13 -30.18
CA GLN A 257 -14.05 25.97 -30.27
C GLN A 257 -14.45 24.50 -30.37
N GLU A 258 -15.48 24.11 -29.62
CA GLU A 258 -16.14 22.82 -29.75
C GLU A 258 -17.04 22.80 -31.01
N VAL A 259 -16.88 21.76 -31.83
CA VAL A 259 -17.68 21.57 -33.06
C VAL A 259 -18.26 20.16 -33.09
N ALA A 260 -19.45 20.04 -33.67
CA ALA A 260 -20.06 18.72 -33.93
C ALA A 260 -19.33 18.02 -35.08
N ILE A 261 -19.08 16.75 -34.93
CA ILE A 261 -18.53 15.88 -36.00
C ILE A 261 -19.67 15.37 -36.85
N ASP A 262 -19.47 15.38 -38.19
CA ASP A 262 -20.40 14.83 -39.15
C ASP A 262 -20.76 13.37 -38.82
N ALA A 263 -22.04 13.01 -38.85
CA ALA A 263 -22.55 11.69 -38.48
C ALA A 263 -21.84 10.52 -39.21
N GLN A 264 -21.47 10.73 -40.48
CA GLN A 264 -20.74 9.72 -41.24
C GLN A 264 -19.29 9.51 -40.76
N ARG A 265 -18.78 10.44 -39.99
CA ARG A 265 -17.41 10.43 -39.51
C ARG A 265 -17.29 10.02 -38.03
N GLN A 266 -18.39 10.08 -37.28
CA GLN A 266 -18.39 9.82 -35.83
C GLN A 266 -17.85 8.41 -35.48
N GLU A 267 -18.23 7.37 -36.26
CA GLU A 267 -17.82 6.00 -36.03
C GLU A 267 -16.59 5.57 -36.86
N ARG A 268 -15.94 6.49 -37.57
CA ARG A 268 -14.69 6.19 -38.26
C ARG A 268 -13.53 6.20 -37.29
N PRO A 269 -12.59 5.26 -37.40
CA PRO A 269 -11.37 5.28 -36.57
C PRO A 269 -10.58 6.59 -36.79
N ALA A 270 -10.09 7.18 -35.71
CA ALA A 270 -9.22 8.36 -35.77
C ALA A 270 -7.81 7.99 -36.25
N LEU A 271 -7.39 6.77 -36.06
CA LEU A 271 -6.13 6.16 -36.56
C LEU A 271 -6.42 4.87 -37.34
N THR A 272 -5.54 4.56 -38.28
CA THR A 272 -5.44 3.21 -38.85
C THR A 272 -4.60 2.32 -37.93
N ASP A 273 -4.75 0.99 -38.02
CA ASP A 273 -3.95 0.03 -37.23
C ASP A 273 -2.45 0.23 -37.48
N ALA A 274 -2.03 0.51 -38.71
CA ALA A 274 -0.64 0.80 -39.05
C ALA A 274 -0.12 2.09 -38.39
N GLN A 275 -0.97 3.12 -38.26
CA GLN A 275 -0.61 4.35 -37.54
C GLN A 275 -0.50 4.09 -36.02
N ALA A 276 -1.41 3.32 -35.45
CA ALA A 276 -1.34 2.95 -34.02
C ALA A 276 -0.06 2.18 -33.71
N VAL A 277 0.31 1.20 -34.53
CA VAL A 277 1.59 0.46 -34.37
C VAL A 277 2.81 1.38 -34.47
N ARG A 278 2.89 2.24 -35.51
CA ARG A 278 3.99 3.21 -35.65
C ARG A 278 4.08 4.17 -34.46
N LEU A 279 2.96 4.59 -33.90
CA LEU A 279 2.93 5.45 -32.71
C LEU A 279 3.47 4.70 -31.48
N VAL A 280 3.09 3.45 -31.29
CA VAL A 280 3.62 2.61 -30.19
C VAL A 280 5.12 2.37 -30.35
N GLU A 281 5.63 2.12 -31.57
CA GLU A 281 7.07 2.01 -31.82
C GLU A 281 7.81 3.30 -31.44
N LEU A 282 7.22 4.47 -31.72
CA LEU A 282 7.75 5.74 -31.28
C LEU A 282 7.74 5.89 -29.75
N GLY A 283 6.64 5.47 -29.11
CA GLY A 283 6.51 5.47 -27.65
C GLY A 283 7.52 4.55 -26.97
N ARG A 284 7.79 3.37 -27.52
CA ARG A 284 8.80 2.45 -27.01
C ARG A 284 10.22 3.02 -27.08
N ARG A 285 10.55 3.82 -28.11
CA ARG A 285 11.84 4.55 -28.16
C ARG A 285 11.92 5.62 -27.09
N ILE A 286 10.83 6.32 -26.82
CA ILE A 286 10.75 7.32 -25.75
C ILE A 286 10.91 6.65 -24.39
N GLU A 287 10.19 5.56 -24.15
CA GLU A 287 10.30 4.74 -22.94
C GLU A 287 11.75 4.24 -22.72
N ALA A 288 12.38 3.72 -23.76
CA ALA A 288 13.77 3.25 -23.69
C ALA A 288 14.75 4.38 -23.31
N HIS A 289 14.50 5.62 -23.78
CA HIS A 289 15.31 6.79 -23.44
C HIS A 289 15.17 7.19 -21.97
N PHE A 290 13.94 7.18 -21.44
CA PHE A 290 13.67 7.56 -20.04
C PHE A 290 13.83 6.38 -19.05
N GLY A 291 13.89 5.14 -19.52
CA GLY A 291 14.08 3.95 -18.71
C GLY A 291 12.85 3.46 -17.94
N HIS A 292 11.67 4.03 -18.20
CA HIS A 292 10.40 3.64 -17.54
C HIS A 292 9.20 3.94 -18.42
N PRO A 293 8.04 3.25 -18.21
CA PRO A 293 6.83 3.45 -18.98
C PRO A 293 6.31 4.89 -18.96
N GLN A 294 5.79 5.32 -20.11
CA GLN A 294 5.44 6.71 -20.40
C GLN A 294 3.96 6.89 -20.75
N ASP A 295 3.40 7.99 -20.30
CA ASP A 295 2.15 8.61 -20.71
C ASP A 295 2.51 9.75 -21.68
N ILE A 296 2.12 9.61 -22.95
CA ILE A 296 2.59 10.44 -24.06
C ILE A 296 1.40 11.10 -24.76
N GLU A 297 1.37 12.44 -24.76
CA GLU A 297 0.44 13.21 -25.58
C GLU A 297 0.99 13.39 -27.01
N TRP A 298 0.20 13.07 -27.99
CA TRP A 298 0.58 13.08 -29.40
C TRP A 298 -0.43 13.77 -30.29
N CYS A 299 0.04 14.26 -31.45
CA CYS A 299 -0.72 14.86 -32.52
C CYS A 299 -0.35 14.24 -33.87
N LEU A 300 -1.32 13.91 -34.73
CA LEU A 300 -1.11 13.44 -36.08
C LEU A 300 -1.32 14.58 -37.09
N VAL A 301 -0.26 14.91 -37.85
CA VAL A 301 -0.27 15.92 -38.90
C VAL A 301 0.41 15.36 -40.12
N ASP A 302 -0.22 15.43 -41.30
CA ASP A 302 0.33 14.97 -42.57
C ASP A 302 0.98 13.59 -42.51
N ASP A 303 0.30 12.62 -41.91
CA ASP A 303 0.75 11.24 -41.63
C ASP A 303 2.00 11.12 -40.75
N GLY A 304 2.39 12.20 -40.06
CA GLY A 304 3.51 12.25 -39.12
C GLY A 304 3.09 12.60 -37.70
N PHE A 305 3.63 11.87 -36.70
CA PHE A 305 3.38 12.17 -35.30
C PHE A 305 4.24 13.33 -34.80
N ARG A 306 3.64 14.18 -33.96
CA ARG A 306 4.31 15.19 -33.12
C ARG A 306 4.02 14.86 -31.67
N ILE A 307 5.06 14.79 -30.87
CA ILE A 307 4.95 14.55 -29.43
C ILE A 307 4.91 15.88 -28.72
N VAL A 308 3.85 16.13 -27.96
CA VAL A 308 3.59 17.41 -27.29
C VAL A 308 3.81 17.36 -25.80
N GLN A 309 3.82 16.17 -25.21
CA GLN A 309 4.19 15.90 -23.81
C GLN A 309 4.56 14.44 -23.62
N SER A 310 5.44 14.14 -22.65
CA SER A 310 5.68 12.81 -22.13
C SER A 310 5.94 12.92 -20.62
N ARG A 311 5.40 11.97 -19.86
CA ARG A 311 5.61 11.86 -18.42
C ARG A 311 5.60 10.41 -17.96
N PRO A 312 6.21 10.06 -16.82
CA PRO A 312 6.14 8.72 -16.26
C PRO A 312 4.70 8.30 -15.95
N ILE A 313 4.38 7.02 -16.17
CA ILE A 313 3.17 6.42 -15.59
C ILE A 313 3.46 6.09 -14.13
N THR A 314 2.94 6.88 -13.19
CA THR A 314 3.25 6.79 -11.75
C THR A 314 2.35 5.79 -10.99
N THR A 315 1.32 5.23 -11.65
CA THR A 315 0.36 4.31 -11.04
C THR A 315 0.79 2.84 -11.11
N LEU A 316 1.82 2.54 -11.88
CA LEU A 316 2.30 1.16 -12.09
C LEU A 316 3.00 0.64 -10.83
N PHE A 317 2.64 -0.58 -10.44
CA PHE A 317 3.35 -1.25 -9.36
C PHE A 317 4.77 -1.63 -9.82
N PRO A 318 5.83 -1.36 -9.03
CA PRO A 318 7.20 -1.76 -9.39
C PRO A 318 7.33 -3.28 -9.54
N VAL A 319 8.26 -3.71 -10.38
CA VAL A 319 8.57 -5.13 -10.58
C VAL A 319 9.84 -5.47 -9.82
N PRO A 320 9.93 -6.64 -9.16
CA PRO A 320 11.18 -7.08 -8.54
C PRO A 320 12.35 -7.11 -9.53
N GLU A 321 13.53 -6.72 -9.05
CA GLU A 321 14.75 -6.91 -9.84
C GLU A 321 14.99 -8.40 -10.09
N ARG A 322 15.37 -8.75 -11.31
CA ARG A 322 15.63 -10.12 -11.74
C ARG A 322 17.04 -10.27 -12.30
N ALA A 323 17.61 -11.46 -12.12
CA ALA A 323 18.94 -11.77 -12.58
C ALA A 323 18.98 -12.29 -14.04
N ASP A 324 17.83 -12.67 -14.60
CA ASP A 324 17.69 -13.30 -15.92
C ASP A 324 16.51 -12.68 -16.69
N PRO A 325 16.40 -12.93 -18.00
CA PRO A 325 15.32 -12.42 -18.86
C PRO A 325 14.04 -13.27 -18.83
N ASP A 326 14.01 -14.37 -18.07
CA ASP A 326 12.90 -15.32 -18.08
C ASP A 326 11.63 -14.73 -17.44
N ASN A 327 10.50 -15.36 -17.73
CA ASN A 327 9.24 -14.98 -17.11
C ASN A 327 9.17 -15.50 -15.67
N HIS A 328 8.80 -14.61 -14.74
CA HIS A 328 8.61 -14.93 -13.33
C HIS A 328 7.20 -14.56 -12.85
N VAL A 329 6.68 -15.35 -11.94
CA VAL A 329 5.40 -15.13 -11.26
C VAL A 329 5.67 -14.98 -9.76
N TYR A 330 5.33 -13.84 -9.22
CA TYR A 330 5.58 -13.46 -7.84
C TYR A 330 4.28 -13.43 -7.04
N VAL A 331 4.27 -14.04 -5.85
CA VAL A 331 3.13 -13.98 -4.91
C VAL A 331 3.49 -13.07 -3.74
N SER A 332 2.57 -12.17 -3.41
CA SER A 332 2.72 -11.20 -2.33
C SER A 332 2.81 -11.87 -0.96
N VAL A 333 3.88 -11.62 -0.24
CA VAL A 333 4.04 -12.04 1.16
C VAL A 333 3.11 -11.24 2.08
N GLY A 334 2.95 -9.96 1.78
CA GLY A 334 2.13 -9.03 2.58
C GLY A 334 0.67 -9.46 2.70
N HIS A 335 0.06 -9.99 1.65
CA HIS A 335 -1.31 -10.51 1.70
C HIS A 335 -1.41 -11.75 2.63
N GLY A 336 -0.41 -12.65 2.58
CA GLY A 336 -0.36 -13.81 3.46
C GLY A 336 -0.07 -13.48 4.93
N GLN A 337 0.62 -12.37 5.19
CA GLN A 337 1.03 -11.95 6.54
C GLN A 337 0.23 -10.78 7.10
N MET A 338 -0.85 -10.36 6.43
CA MET A 338 -1.70 -9.23 6.85
C MET A 338 -0.89 -7.93 7.00
N MET A 339 0.00 -7.63 6.06
CA MET A 339 0.86 -6.47 6.09
C MET A 339 1.14 -5.98 4.67
N THR A 340 0.20 -5.25 4.11
CA THR A 340 0.24 -4.75 2.73
C THR A 340 0.86 -3.35 2.59
N ASP A 341 1.15 -2.68 3.69
CA ASP A 341 1.85 -1.40 3.69
C ASP A 341 3.29 -1.54 3.21
N PRO A 342 3.88 -0.48 2.63
CA PRO A 342 5.29 -0.48 2.29
C PRO A 342 6.16 -0.46 3.55
N MET A 343 7.28 -1.16 3.50
CA MET A 343 8.33 -1.16 4.52
C MET A 343 9.48 -0.26 4.10
N LYS A 344 10.16 0.31 5.07
CA LYS A 344 11.43 1.00 4.84
C LYS A 344 12.56 -0.01 4.56
N PRO A 345 13.66 0.40 3.90
CA PRO A 345 14.76 -0.48 3.52
C PRO A 345 15.30 -1.39 4.61
N LEU A 346 15.50 -0.88 5.82
CA LEU A 346 15.94 -1.72 6.93
C LEU A 346 14.89 -2.79 7.27
N GLY A 347 13.60 -2.45 7.22
CA GLY A 347 12.50 -3.37 7.53
C GLY A 347 12.46 -4.56 6.59
N TYR A 348 12.37 -4.31 5.28
CA TYR A 348 12.30 -5.43 4.32
C TYR A 348 13.60 -6.23 4.24
N SER A 349 14.78 -5.60 4.33
CA SER A 349 16.05 -6.31 4.28
C SER A 349 16.30 -7.20 5.51
N MET A 350 15.86 -6.75 6.68
CA MET A 350 15.88 -7.57 7.90
C MET A 350 14.94 -8.79 7.76
N TRP A 351 13.74 -8.60 7.21
CA TRP A 351 12.83 -9.70 7.00
C TRP A 351 13.38 -10.73 5.97
N GLN A 352 13.98 -10.24 4.88
CA GLN A 352 14.68 -11.12 3.92
C GLN A 352 15.78 -11.96 4.59
N LEU A 353 16.57 -11.39 5.52
CA LEU A 353 17.65 -12.08 6.22
C LEU A 353 17.15 -13.13 7.23
N THR A 354 15.98 -12.91 7.82
CA THR A 354 15.41 -13.80 8.85
C THR A 354 14.40 -14.79 8.29
N ALA A 355 13.97 -14.63 7.05
CA ALA A 355 13.01 -15.53 6.40
C ALA A 355 13.62 -16.88 5.99
N MET A 356 12.74 -17.90 5.91
CA MET A 356 13.07 -19.25 5.47
C MET A 356 13.08 -19.43 3.96
N VAL A 357 12.52 -18.47 3.21
CA VAL A 357 12.40 -18.48 1.75
C VAL A 357 12.98 -17.20 1.17
N ALA A 358 13.55 -17.28 -0.03
CA ALA A 358 14.00 -16.09 -0.74
C ALA A 358 12.81 -15.17 -1.08
N MET A 359 12.98 -13.90 -0.80
CA MET A 359 11.98 -12.89 -1.07
C MET A 359 12.58 -11.77 -1.91
N HIS A 360 11.78 -11.23 -2.83
CA HIS A 360 12.14 -10.15 -3.73
C HIS A 360 11.38 -8.88 -3.35
N GLU A 361 12.09 -7.75 -3.31
CA GLU A 361 11.48 -6.46 -2.98
C GLU A 361 10.90 -5.80 -4.24
N ALA A 362 9.71 -5.22 -4.11
CA ALA A 362 9.13 -4.28 -5.06
C ALA A 362 8.17 -3.31 -4.37
N GLY A 363 8.37 -2.02 -4.57
CA GLY A 363 7.52 -0.99 -3.99
C GLY A 363 7.45 -1.00 -2.46
N GLY A 364 8.56 -1.35 -1.80
CA GLY A 364 8.65 -1.50 -0.35
C GLY A 364 7.96 -2.75 0.19
N ARG A 365 7.55 -3.70 -0.66
CA ARG A 365 6.87 -4.94 -0.27
C ARG A 365 7.66 -6.14 -0.74
N LEU A 366 7.40 -7.29 -0.13
CA LEU A 366 8.11 -8.53 -0.41
C LEU A 366 7.22 -9.52 -1.16
N PHE A 367 7.83 -10.21 -2.11
CA PHE A 367 7.23 -11.21 -2.98
C PHE A 367 8.07 -12.48 -3.01
N VAL A 368 7.42 -13.62 -3.19
CA VAL A 368 8.09 -14.92 -3.40
C VAL A 368 7.90 -15.34 -4.86
N ASP A 369 8.99 -15.69 -5.53
CA ASP A 369 8.94 -16.28 -6.86
C ASP A 369 8.43 -17.73 -6.77
N VAL A 370 7.26 -17.94 -7.38
CA VAL A 370 6.61 -19.26 -7.41
C VAL A 370 6.73 -19.96 -8.76
N THR A 371 7.43 -19.35 -9.73
CA THR A 371 7.60 -19.87 -11.10
C THR A 371 8.13 -21.30 -11.14
N PRO A 372 9.19 -21.67 -10.39
CA PRO A 372 9.71 -23.04 -10.44
C PRO A 372 8.69 -24.09 -9.99
N ARG A 373 7.81 -23.70 -9.05
CA ARG A 373 6.75 -24.58 -8.54
C ARG A 373 5.55 -24.66 -9.48
N LEU A 374 5.22 -23.58 -10.18
CA LEU A 374 4.18 -23.55 -11.20
C LEU A 374 4.58 -24.32 -12.46
N ALA A 375 5.86 -24.31 -12.80
CA ALA A 375 6.40 -25.02 -13.96
C ALA A 375 6.26 -26.54 -13.87
N SER A 376 6.37 -27.12 -12.67
CA SER A 376 6.23 -28.58 -12.44
C SER A 376 4.76 -28.95 -12.16
N PRO A 377 4.14 -29.86 -12.93
CA PRO A 377 2.75 -30.28 -12.72
C PRO A 377 2.46 -30.81 -11.31
N ALA A 378 3.37 -31.58 -10.76
CA ALA A 378 3.21 -32.18 -9.40
C ALA A 378 3.20 -31.11 -8.29
N SER A 379 4.12 -30.12 -8.33
CA SER A 379 4.17 -29.05 -7.32
C SER A 379 3.12 -27.97 -7.56
N ARG A 380 2.68 -27.77 -8.80
CA ARG A 380 1.65 -26.80 -9.18
C ARG A 380 0.34 -27.06 -8.47
N ALA A 381 -0.18 -28.29 -8.52
CA ALA A 381 -1.44 -28.66 -7.89
C ALA A 381 -1.39 -28.43 -6.36
N ALA A 382 -0.31 -28.86 -5.71
CA ALA A 382 -0.10 -28.67 -4.28
C ALA A 382 0.04 -27.19 -3.90
N LEU A 383 0.71 -26.40 -4.72
CA LEU A 383 0.83 -24.95 -4.50
C LEU A 383 -0.51 -24.23 -4.59
N LEU A 384 -1.29 -24.51 -5.64
CA LEU A 384 -2.61 -23.90 -5.85
C LEU A 384 -3.58 -24.28 -4.74
N ASP A 385 -3.54 -25.53 -4.26
CA ASP A 385 -4.37 -25.99 -3.13
C ASP A 385 -3.97 -25.28 -1.83
N ALA A 386 -2.68 -25.26 -1.50
CA ALA A 386 -2.18 -24.65 -0.28
C ALA A 386 -2.45 -23.14 -0.23
N LEU A 387 -2.17 -22.40 -1.30
CA LEU A 387 -2.41 -20.97 -1.37
C LEU A 387 -3.90 -20.66 -1.43
N GLY A 388 -4.69 -21.47 -2.17
CA GLY A 388 -6.13 -21.27 -2.31
C GLY A 388 -6.93 -21.52 -1.03
N LYS A 389 -6.46 -22.38 -0.15
CA LYS A 389 -7.02 -22.54 1.22
C LYS A 389 -6.77 -21.31 2.09
N GLY A 390 -5.64 -20.63 1.88
CA GLY A 390 -5.32 -19.38 2.58
C GLY A 390 -6.04 -18.17 1.99
N ASP A 391 -5.93 -17.98 0.69
CA ASP A 391 -6.53 -16.86 -0.07
C ASP A 391 -7.03 -17.36 -1.45
N PRO A 392 -8.35 -17.53 -1.63
CA PRO A 392 -8.93 -17.98 -2.91
C PRO A 392 -8.62 -17.04 -4.09
N LEU A 393 -8.41 -15.74 -3.84
CA LEU A 393 -8.09 -14.76 -4.86
C LEU A 393 -6.67 -14.95 -5.42
N VAL A 394 -5.71 -15.36 -4.58
CA VAL A 394 -4.37 -15.75 -5.05
C VAL A 394 -4.45 -16.95 -5.98
N ARG A 395 -5.27 -17.94 -5.65
CA ARG A 395 -5.48 -19.12 -6.52
C ARG A 395 -6.06 -18.73 -7.87
N ASP A 396 -7.11 -17.89 -7.89
CA ASP A 396 -7.74 -17.44 -9.13
C ASP A 396 -6.78 -16.59 -9.99
N ALA A 397 -6.00 -15.71 -9.35
CA ALA A 397 -4.97 -14.93 -10.04
C ALA A 397 -3.87 -15.81 -10.65
N LEU A 398 -3.37 -16.82 -9.93
CA LEU A 398 -2.39 -17.79 -10.47
C LEU A 398 -2.99 -18.64 -11.60
N GLN A 399 -4.25 -19.07 -11.46
CA GLN A 399 -4.94 -19.80 -12.50
C GLN A 399 -5.09 -18.97 -13.78
N THR A 400 -5.36 -17.67 -13.65
CA THR A 400 -5.41 -16.72 -14.79
C THR A 400 -4.09 -16.67 -15.56
N VAL A 401 -2.94 -16.68 -14.85
CA VAL A 401 -1.62 -16.74 -15.50
C VAL A 401 -1.41 -18.07 -16.22
N LEU A 402 -1.81 -19.18 -15.59
CA LEU A 402 -1.65 -20.52 -16.16
C LEU A 402 -2.53 -20.78 -17.37
N ASP A 403 -3.76 -20.25 -17.38
CA ASP A 403 -4.73 -20.43 -18.47
C ASP A 403 -4.26 -19.81 -19.80
N ARG A 404 -3.29 -18.89 -19.75
CA ARG A 404 -2.66 -18.33 -20.95
C ARG A 404 -1.77 -19.33 -21.69
N GLY A 405 -1.17 -20.28 -20.97
CA GLY A 405 -0.41 -21.40 -21.52
C GLY A 405 1.01 -21.09 -22.01
N ASP A 406 1.39 -19.81 -22.12
CA ASP A 406 2.66 -19.34 -22.71
C ASP A 406 3.59 -18.63 -21.72
N PHE A 407 3.07 -18.22 -20.55
CA PHE A 407 3.84 -17.39 -19.60
C PHE A 407 4.76 -18.21 -18.70
N VAL A 408 4.27 -19.35 -18.18
CA VAL A 408 5.05 -20.25 -17.32
C VAL A 408 5.49 -21.47 -18.13
N PRO A 409 6.81 -21.71 -18.28
CA PRO A 409 7.28 -22.89 -19.03
C PRO A 409 6.84 -24.18 -18.32
N SER A 410 6.31 -25.13 -19.05
CA SER A 410 5.95 -26.45 -18.51
C SER A 410 7.16 -27.36 -18.51
N LEU A 411 7.62 -27.75 -17.33
CA LEU A 411 8.68 -28.74 -17.18
C LEU A 411 8.10 -30.16 -17.33
N PRO A 412 8.87 -31.12 -17.89
CA PRO A 412 8.48 -32.52 -17.92
C PRO A 412 8.17 -33.01 -16.50
N ASP A 413 7.18 -33.87 -16.35
CA ASP A 413 6.89 -34.50 -15.07
C ASP A 413 8.09 -35.36 -14.66
N PRO A 414 8.75 -35.10 -13.52
CA PRO A 414 9.97 -35.82 -13.13
C PRO A 414 9.75 -37.29 -12.76
N GLY A 415 8.53 -37.80 -12.87
CA GLY A 415 8.20 -39.19 -12.55
C GLY A 415 8.07 -39.46 -11.04
N PRO A 416 7.51 -40.62 -10.65
CA PRO A 416 7.31 -40.97 -9.25
C PRO A 416 8.65 -41.19 -8.55
N GLY A 417 9.01 -40.33 -7.59
CA GLY A 417 10.21 -40.42 -6.75
C GLY A 417 11.19 -39.26 -6.82
N ALA A 418 11.00 -38.29 -7.72
CA ALA A 418 11.84 -37.10 -7.76
C ALA A 418 11.35 -36.06 -6.71
N GLN A 419 12.32 -35.47 -5.98
CA GLN A 419 11.98 -34.36 -5.07
C GLN A 419 11.44 -33.17 -5.86
N PRO A 420 10.38 -32.48 -5.37
CA PRO A 420 9.86 -31.28 -6.02
C PRO A 420 10.95 -30.21 -6.14
N ALA A 421 11.10 -29.64 -7.30
CA ALA A 421 11.94 -28.47 -7.50
C ALA A 421 11.33 -27.26 -6.78
N GLY A 422 12.08 -26.67 -5.84
CA GLY A 422 11.65 -25.52 -5.05
C GLY A 422 11.43 -25.82 -3.57
N GLY A 423 11.82 -24.88 -2.71
CA GLY A 423 11.64 -24.99 -1.25
C GLY A 423 10.19 -25.15 -0.80
N PRO A 424 9.92 -25.26 0.50
CA PRO A 424 8.56 -25.39 1.03
C PRO A 424 7.69 -24.19 0.62
N PRO A 425 6.34 -24.35 0.54
CA PRO A 425 5.46 -23.25 0.25
C PRO A 425 5.65 -22.12 1.28
N PRO A 426 5.40 -20.83 0.90
CA PRO A 426 5.35 -19.77 1.89
C PRO A 426 4.34 -20.17 2.97
N GLY A 427 4.82 -20.43 4.20
CA GLY A 427 4.01 -20.99 5.30
C GLY A 427 3.84 -22.51 5.34
N GLY A 428 4.50 -23.27 4.46
CA GLY A 428 4.41 -24.73 4.42
C GLY A 428 5.62 -25.43 5.02
N VAL A 429 5.37 -26.43 5.85
CA VAL A 429 6.36 -27.31 6.48
C VAL A 429 6.96 -28.28 5.45
N ARG A 430 8.28 -28.51 5.49
CA ARG A 430 8.95 -29.57 4.69
C ARG A 430 8.36 -30.94 5.05
N GLY A 431 7.91 -31.69 4.05
CA GLY A 431 7.56 -33.09 4.20
C GLY A 431 8.81 -33.97 4.46
N GLY A 432 9.34 -33.91 5.66
CA GLY A 432 10.02 -35.05 6.26
C GLY A 432 8.95 -36.02 6.76
N GLY A 433 9.18 -37.33 6.74
CA GLY A 433 8.22 -38.31 7.20
C GLY A 433 7.53 -37.86 8.50
N ALA A 434 6.20 -37.93 8.51
CA ALA A 434 5.41 -37.37 9.59
C ALA A 434 5.98 -37.90 10.94
N PRO A 435 6.45 -36.98 11.82
CA PRO A 435 6.86 -37.39 13.16
C PRO A 435 5.66 -38.01 13.88
N ASP A 436 5.92 -38.90 14.83
CA ASP A 436 4.86 -39.54 15.62
C ASP A 436 3.89 -38.50 16.15
N PRO A 437 2.55 -38.73 16.07
CA PRO A 437 1.57 -37.76 16.49
C PRO A 437 1.81 -37.36 17.96
N ILE A 438 1.98 -36.07 18.23
CA ILE A 438 2.00 -35.58 19.61
C ILE A 438 0.66 -35.94 20.26
N GLU A 439 0.72 -36.60 21.41
CA GLU A 439 -0.45 -36.83 22.25
C GLU A 439 -0.98 -35.51 22.85
N THR A 440 -1.94 -35.59 23.74
CA THR A 440 -2.61 -34.44 24.37
C THR A 440 -1.85 -33.89 25.59
N ASP A 441 -0.53 -34.06 25.68
CA ASP A 441 0.26 -33.63 26.83
C ASP A 441 0.50 -32.12 26.83
N PRO A 442 -0.09 -31.35 27.76
CA PRO A 442 0.12 -29.89 27.82
C PRO A 442 1.53 -29.50 28.27
N ALA A 443 2.35 -30.41 28.81
CA ALA A 443 3.73 -30.12 29.19
C ALA A 443 4.59 -29.75 27.98
N VAL A 444 4.28 -30.32 26.81
CA VAL A 444 4.96 -29.94 25.55
C VAL A 444 4.87 -28.46 25.25
N VAL A 445 3.69 -27.87 25.40
CA VAL A 445 3.46 -26.44 25.18
C VAL A 445 4.20 -25.61 26.22
N ALA A 446 4.14 -26.00 27.49
CA ALA A 446 4.85 -25.29 28.55
C ALA A 446 6.37 -25.29 28.36
N ASP A 447 6.94 -26.42 27.95
CA ASP A 447 8.36 -26.56 27.66
C ASP A 447 8.79 -25.71 26.45
N LEU A 448 8.01 -25.68 25.36
CA LEU A 448 8.25 -24.83 24.20
C LEU A 448 8.25 -23.35 24.56
N ILE A 449 7.31 -22.92 25.40
CA ILE A 449 7.21 -21.52 25.85
C ILE A 449 8.44 -21.18 26.71
N GLU A 450 8.82 -22.05 27.67
CA GLU A 450 9.98 -21.79 28.54
C GLU A 450 11.31 -21.75 27.75
N ARG A 451 11.51 -22.68 26.80
CA ARG A 451 12.69 -22.65 25.90
C ARG A 451 12.77 -21.34 25.13
N SER A 452 11.64 -20.83 24.61
CA SER A 452 11.58 -19.56 23.92
C SER A 452 11.95 -18.39 24.82
N ARG A 453 11.44 -18.37 26.07
CA ARG A 453 11.77 -17.34 27.08
C ARG A 453 13.25 -17.32 27.44
N VAL A 454 13.83 -18.49 27.70
CA VAL A 454 15.26 -18.64 28.03
C VAL A 454 16.12 -18.14 26.86
N SER A 455 15.78 -18.54 25.61
CA SER A 455 16.51 -18.09 24.42
C SER A 455 16.40 -16.57 24.22
N LEU A 456 15.23 -15.96 24.45
CA LEU A 456 15.05 -14.53 24.36
C LEU A 456 15.88 -13.77 25.42
N ALA A 457 15.84 -14.22 26.68
CA ALA A 457 16.62 -13.62 27.77
C ALA A 457 18.14 -13.72 27.51
N ALA A 458 18.61 -14.82 26.91
CA ALA A 458 20.01 -14.94 26.48
C ALA A 458 20.35 -13.91 25.38
N LEU A 459 19.50 -13.76 24.37
CA LEU A 459 19.68 -12.77 23.32
C LEU A 459 19.74 -11.34 23.88
N GLU A 460 18.83 -10.97 24.77
CA GLU A 460 18.79 -9.65 25.42
C GLU A 460 20.05 -9.35 26.22
N ARG A 461 20.55 -10.32 26.97
CA ARG A 461 21.79 -10.17 27.74
C ARG A 461 23.00 -9.99 26.84
N ASP A 462 23.12 -10.83 25.81
CA ASP A 462 24.33 -10.93 25.01
C ASP A 462 24.46 -9.77 24.02
N ILE A 463 23.35 -9.29 23.43
CA ILE A 463 23.35 -8.17 22.49
C ILE A 463 23.71 -6.83 23.17
N ARG A 464 23.35 -6.65 24.43
CA ARG A 464 23.67 -5.41 25.19
C ARG A 464 25.17 -5.15 25.31
N THR A 465 25.98 -6.18 25.15
CA THR A 465 27.46 -6.06 25.23
C THR A 465 28.09 -5.71 23.88
N LYS A 466 27.29 -5.61 22.81
CA LYS A 466 27.77 -5.43 21.42
C LYS A 466 27.52 -4.02 20.91
N SER A 467 28.45 -3.50 20.13
CA SER A 467 28.33 -2.23 19.40
C SER A 467 29.24 -2.24 18.18
N GLY A 468 29.02 -1.30 17.27
CA GLY A 468 29.83 -1.19 16.06
C GLY A 468 29.79 -2.46 15.19
N PRO A 469 30.89 -2.80 14.49
CA PRO A 469 30.92 -3.99 13.64
C PRO A 469 30.58 -5.29 14.37
N ALA A 470 30.99 -5.42 15.64
CA ALA A 470 30.69 -6.62 16.43
C ALA A 470 29.19 -6.82 16.71
N LEU A 471 28.40 -5.75 16.71
CA LEU A 471 26.94 -5.87 16.78
C LEU A 471 26.37 -6.52 15.52
N PHE A 472 26.83 -6.12 14.35
CA PHE A 472 26.35 -6.68 13.07
C PHE A 472 26.76 -8.13 12.86
N ASP A 473 27.99 -8.48 13.25
CA ASP A 473 28.46 -9.88 13.22
C ASP A 473 27.59 -10.74 14.17
N PHE A 474 27.28 -10.27 15.37
CA PHE A 474 26.40 -10.94 16.31
C PHE A 474 24.96 -11.05 15.76
N LEU A 475 24.44 -10.00 15.13
CA LEU A 475 23.09 -10.01 14.55
C LEU A 475 22.97 -11.07 13.43
N LEU A 476 23.98 -11.23 12.58
CA LEU A 476 23.99 -12.27 11.54
C LEU A 476 23.91 -13.69 12.16
N GLU A 477 24.67 -13.94 13.24
CA GLU A 477 24.58 -15.20 13.99
C GLU A 477 23.20 -15.39 14.63
N ALA A 478 22.63 -14.32 15.20
CA ALA A 478 21.30 -14.31 15.82
C ALA A 478 20.18 -14.56 14.79
N PHE A 479 20.36 -14.15 13.52
CA PHE A 479 19.41 -14.44 12.44
C PHE A 479 19.43 -15.91 12.07
N GLU A 480 20.57 -16.56 12.07
CA GLU A 480 20.64 -18.01 11.85
C GLU A 480 20.00 -18.79 13.01
N GLU A 481 20.17 -18.33 14.25
CA GLU A 481 19.45 -18.89 15.41
C GLU A 481 17.93 -18.66 15.28
N HIS A 482 17.51 -17.49 14.83
CA HIS A 482 16.11 -17.17 14.56
C HIS A 482 15.48 -18.16 13.55
N LYS A 483 16.18 -18.48 12.45
CA LYS A 483 15.73 -19.48 11.47
C LYS A 483 15.63 -20.86 12.07
N ARG A 484 16.57 -21.26 12.94
CA ARG A 484 16.52 -22.54 13.66
C ARG A 484 15.30 -22.65 14.57
N ILE A 485 14.94 -21.58 15.28
CA ILE A 485 13.76 -21.51 16.12
C ILE A 485 12.47 -21.64 15.28
N LEU A 486 12.42 -20.94 14.12
CA LEU A 486 11.28 -21.06 13.20
C LEU A 486 11.09 -22.44 12.60
N SER A 487 12.18 -23.19 12.46
CA SER A 487 12.17 -24.55 11.92
C SER A 487 12.20 -25.64 13.00
N ASP A 488 11.97 -25.31 14.28
CA ASP A 488 11.92 -26.31 15.38
C ASP A 488 10.80 -27.32 15.11
N PRO A 489 11.15 -28.59 14.87
CA PRO A 489 10.18 -29.64 14.52
C PRO A 489 9.10 -29.82 15.57
N LEU A 490 9.43 -29.70 16.87
CA LEU A 490 8.46 -29.87 17.95
C LEU A 490 7.46 -28.71 18.00
N SER A 491 7.92 -27.48 17.79
CA SER A 491 7.05 -26.30 17.68
C SER A 491 6.08 -26.40 16.50
N ILE A 492 6.60 -26.80 15.32
CA ILE A 492 5.78 -27.03 14.13
C ILE A 492 4.75 -28.12 14.38
N GLN A 493 5.17 -29.23 14.97
CA GLN A 493 4.29 -30.38 15.30
C GLN A 493 3.16 -29.97 16.28
N ALA A 494 3.48 -29.16 17.29
CA ALA A 494 2.48 -28.63 18.24
C ALA A 494 1.44 -27.73 17.54
N VAL A 495 1.89 -26.82 16.65
CA VAL A 495 0.98 -25.98 15.86
C VAL A 495 0.09 -26.83 14.97
N MET A 496 0.70 -27.79 14.24
CA MET A 496 -0.05 -28.67 13.34
C MET A 496 -1.05 -29.57 14.08
N ALA A 497 -0.70 -30.06 15.28
CA ALA A 497 -1.61 -30.86 16.10
C ALA A 497 -2.93 -30.13 16.42
N GLY A 498 -2.86 -28.84 16.75
CA GLY A 498 -4.04 -28.00 16.95
C GLY A 498 -4.84 -27.78 15.67
N MET A 499 -4.16 -27.52 14.56
CA MET A 499 -4.79 -27.26 13.26
C MET A 499 -5.46 -28.51 12.68
N GLU A 500 -4.78 -29.64 12.67
CA GLU A 500 -5.31 -30.92 12.18
C GLU A 500 -6.53 -31.37 13.00
N ALA A 501 -6.48 -31.20 14.32
CA ALA A 501 -7.65 -31.50 15.17
C ALA A 501 -8.82 -30.56 14.84
N THR A 502 -8.58 -29.29 14.57
CA THR A 502 -9.61 -28.33 14.12
C THR A 502 -10.26 -28.78 12.81
N TRP A 503 -9.45 -29.13 11.80
CA TRP A 503 -9.96 -29.58 10.50
C TRP A 503 -10.74 -30.89 10.63
N TRP A 504 -10.20 -31.84 11.38
CA TRP A 504 -10.87 -33.14 11.64
C TRP A 504 -12.23 -32.95 12.30
N LEU A 505 -12.31 -32.09 13.35
CA LEU A 505 -13.57 -31.77 14.03
C LEU A 505 -14.60 -31.19 13.09
N ASN A 506 -14.20 -30.20 12.24
CA ASN A 506 -15.11 -29.58 11.29
C ASN A 506 -15.60 -30.56 10.22
N ASP A 507 -14.71 -31.40 9.68
CA ASP A 507 -15.03 -32.41 8.69
C ASP A 507 -15.97 -33.49 9.27
N LYS A 508 -15.56 -34.15 10.36
CA LYS A 508 -16.29 -35.32 10.91
C LYS A 508 -17.61 -34.94 11.59
N LEU A 509 -17.66 -33.81 12.29
CA LEU A 509 -18.92 -33.36 12.87
C LEU A 509 -19.86 -32.77 11.80
N GLY A 510 -19.33 -32.24 10.72
CA GLY A 510 -20.10 -31.91 9.51
C GLY A 510 -20.72 -33.16 8.87
N GLU A 511 -19.91 -34.21 8.67
CA GLU A 511 -20.36 -35.49 8.10
C GLU A 511 -21.39 -36.22 9.03
N TRP A 512 -21.13 -36.28 10.32
CA TRP A 512 -21.92 -37.11 11.23
C TRP A 512 -23.15 -36.40 11.80
N LEU A 513 -23.07 -35.09 12.05
CA LEU A 513 -24.12 -34.34 12.75
C LEU A 513 -24.71 -33.20 11.89
N GLY A 514 -24.17 -32.94 10.70
CA GLY A 514 -24.59 -31.83 9.85
C GLY A 514 -24.18 -30.43 10.37
N GLU A 515 -23.18 -30.36 11.25
CA GLU A 515 -22.75 -29.10 11.87
C GLU A 515 -21.77 -28.33 10.98
N LYS A 516 -21.97 -27.02 10.89
CA LYS A 516 -21.02 -26.13 10.20
C LYS A 516 -20.02 -25.57 11.21
N ASN A 517 -18.73 -25.79 10.98
CA ASN A 517 -17.61 -25.23 11.76
C ASN A 517 -17.75 -25.39 13.30
N PRO A 518 -18.04 -26.57 13.82
CA PRO A 518 -18.24 -26.81 15.26
C PRO A 518 -16.97 -26.51 16.09
N ALA A 519 -15.79 -26.61 15.48
CA ALA A 519 -14.53 -26.27 16.14
C ALA A 519 -14.47 -24.81 16.62
N ASP A 520 -15.16 -23.88 15.98
CA ASP A 520 -15.17 -22.46 16.37
C ASP A 520 -15.69 -22.30 17.83
N THR A 521 -16.74 -23.05 18.22
CA THR A 521 -17.24 -23.03 19.59
C THR A 521 -16.36 -23.82 20.53
N LEU A 522 -15.84 -24.97 20.09
CA LEU A 522 -15.02 -25.86 20.90
C LEU A 522 -13.66 -25.27 21.29
N THR A 523 -13.16 -24.31 20.51
CA THR A 523 -11.88 -23.61 20.76
C THR A 523 -12.03 -22.30 21.56
N LEU A 524 -13.26 -21.87 21.88
CA LEU A 524 -13.49 -20.67 22.71
C LEU A 524 -12.69 -20.74 24.01
N SER A 525 -11.98 -19.65 24.32
CA SER A 525 -11.14 -19.51 25.51
C SER A 525 -10.18 -20.69 25.71
N ALA A 526 -9.54 -21.18 24.65
CA ALA A 526 -8.47 -22.14 24.74
C ALA A 526 -7.30 -21.57 25.54
N PRO A 527 -6.64 -22.33 26.42
CA PRO A 527 -5.53 -21.81 27.22
C PRO A 527 -4.30 -21.57 26.38
N GLY A 528 -3.44 -20.62 26.82
CA GLY A 528 -2.14 -20.37 26.22
C GLY A 528 -2.18 -19.57 24.90
N ASN A 529 -3.29 -18.92 24.57
CA ASN A 529 -3.33 -17.98 23.46
C ASN A 529 -2.87 -16.59 23.93
N VAL A 530 -1.59 -16.30 23.71
CA VAL A 530 -0.94 -15.05 24.14
C VAL A 530 -1.59 -13.81 23.55
N THR A 531 -2.22 -13.93 22.38
CA THR A 531 -2.84 -12.78 21.70
C THR A 531 -4.23 -12.47 22.26
N SER A 532 -5.03 -13.51 22.58
CA SER A 532 -6.30 -13.32 23.30
C SER A 532 -6.07 -12.81 24.72
N GLU A 533 -5.06 -13.35 25.42
CA GLU A 533 -4.63 -12.86 26.73
C GLU A 533 -4.27 -11.38 26.69
N MET A 534 -3.56 -10.93 25.66
CA MET A 534 -3.20 -9.52 25.45
C MET A 534 -4.44 -8.63 25.32
N GLY A 535 -5.43 -9.03 24.51
CA GLY A 535 -6.66 -8.27 24.33
C GLY A 535 -7.45 -8.13 25.64
N LEU A 536 -7.55 -9.23 26.41
CA LEU A 536 -8.23 -9.24 27.71
C LEU A 536 -7.47 -8.45 28.80
N ALA A 537 -6.14 -8.52 28.81
CA ALA A 537 -5.31 -7.79 29.78
C ALA A 537 -5.48 -6.25 29.68
N LEU A 538 -5.81 -5.72 28.50
CA LEU A 538 -6.08 -4.28 28.37
C LEU A 538 -7.42 -3.86 29.04
N LEU A 539 -8.39 -4.79 29.19
CA LEU A 539 -9.57 -4.56 30.02
C LEU A 539 -9.20 -4.41 31.50
N ASP A 540 -8.25 -5.20 31.98
CA ASP A 540 -7.77 -5.09 33.37
C ASP A 540 -7.10 -3.74 33.61
N VAL A 541 -6.35 -3.20 32.65
CA VAL A 541 -5.82 -1.82 32.70
C VAL A 541 -6.97 -0.80 32.79
N ALA A 542 -8.01 -0.96 31.98
CA ALA A 542 -9.18 -0.07 32.00
C ALA A 542 -9.92 -0.14 33.35
N ASP A 543 -9.96 -1.30 34.00
CA ASP A 543 -10.59 -1.48 35.32
C ASP A 543 -9.82 -0.71 36.43
N VAL A 544 -8.50 -0.62 36.34
CA VAL A 544 -7.68 0.20 37.26
C VAL A 544 -7.96 1.69 37.03
N ILE A 545 -8.11 2.13 35.78
CA ILE A 545 -8.29 3.54 35.41
C ILE A 545 -9.72 4.05 35.71
N ARG A 546 -10.74 3.22 35.51
CA ARG A 546 -12.17 3.57 35.60
C ARG A 546 -12.58 4.28 36.87
N PRO A 547 -12.10 3.92 38.12
CA PRO A 547 -12.46 4.60 39.34
C PRO A 547 -12.00 6.06 39.46
N PHE A 548 -11.11 6.52 38.54
CA PHE A 548 -10.48 7.84 38.62
C PHE A 548 -10.92 8.76 37.48
N PRO A 549 -12.02 9.55 37.64
CA PRO A 549 -12.53 10.44 36.60
C PRO A 549 -11.52 11.47 36.08
N GLU A 550 -10.61 11.94 36.93
CA GLU A 550 -9.57 12.90 36.53
C GLU A 550 -8.56 12.26 35.58
N VAL A 551 -8.19 11.00 35.85
CA VAL A 551 -7.31 10.20 34.96
C VAL A 551 -8.00 9.99 33.61
N VAL A 552 -9.28 9.61 33.61
CA VAL A 552 -10.07 9.43 32.37
C VAL A 552 -10.16 10.73 31.57
N ALA A 553 -10.41 11.86 32.25
CA ALA A 553 -10.46 13.17 31.60
C ALA A 553 -9.11 13.58 31.00
N PHE A 554 -8.01 13.34 31.72
CA PHE A 554 -6.65 13.59 31.26
C PHE A 554 -6.33 12.76 30.01
N LEU A 555 -6.59 11.45 30.03
CA LEU A 555 -6.32 10.54 28.91
C LEU A 555 -7.05 10.96 27.62
N ARG A 556 -8.23 11.57 27.69
CA ARG A 556 -8.93 12.09 26.49
C ARG A 556 -8.17 13.22 25.79
N GLY A 557 -7.29 13.91 26.54
CA GLY A 557 -6.47 15.02 26.02
C GLY A 557 -5.08 14.60 25.52
N VAL A 558 -4.67 13.36 25.73
CA VAL A 558 -3.32 12.87 25.36
C VAL A 558 -3.11 12.95 23.85
N ARG A 559 -1.95 13.52 23.46
CA ARG A 559 -1.51 13.66 22.06
C ARG A 559 -0.06 13.25 21.83
N ASP A 560 0.71 13.00 22.89
CA ASP A 560 2.11 12.65 22.82
C ASP A 560 2.47 11.50 23.79
N ASP A 561 3.63 10.90 23.60
CA ASP A 561 4.08 9.71 24.31
C ASP A 561 4.66 9.98 25.70
N GLY A 562 4.91 11.24 26.05
CA GLY A 562 5.42 11.65 27.36
C GLY A 562 4.36 11.73 28.46
N PHE A 563 3.12 11.38 28.16
CA PHE A 563 1.97 11.57 29.06
C PHE A 563 2.05 10.79 30.38
N LEU A 564 2.81 9.71 30.45
CA LEU A 564 2.89 8.85 31.64
C LEU A 564 3.45 9.58 32.88
N ASP A 565 4.40 10.49 32.69
CA ASP A 565 4.97 11.29 33.77
C ASP A 565 3.97 12.32 34.33
N GLU A 566 3.14 12.91 33.45
CA GLU A 566 2.08 13.83 33.87
C GLU A 566 0.90 13.07 34.50
N LEU A 567 0.56 11.91 33.94
CA LEU A 567 -0.46 11.01 34.48
C LEU A 567 -0.17 10.68 35.94
N ALA A 568 1.08 10.36 36.28
CA ALA A 568 1.50 9.99 37.64
C ALA A 568 1.28 11.08 38.69
N LYS A 569 1.04 12.34 38.31
CA LYS A 569 0.79 13.46 39.21
C LYS A 569 -0.68 13.59 39.65
N LEU A 570 -1.58 12.87 39.00
CA LEU A 570 -3.02 12.90 39.26
C LEU A 570 -3.41 11.95 40.42
N ALA A 571 -4.56 12.18 41.05
CA ALA A 571 -5.14 11.24 41.99
C ALA A 571 -5.50 9.93 41.29
N GLY A 572 -4.94 8.77 41.71
CA GLY A 572 -5.03 7.48 41.04
C GLY A 572 -4.13 7.36 39.79
N GLY A 573 -3.34 8.38 39.48
CA GLY A 573 -2.40 8.41 38.37
C GLY A 573 -1.25 7.42 38.51
N PRO A 574 -0.62 7.26 39.67
CA PRO A 574 0.41 6.25 39.88
C PRO A 574 -0.07 4.83 39.58
N GLU A 575 -1.26 4.45 40.08
CA GLU A 575 -1.88 3.14 39.82
C GLU A 575 -2.19 2.93 38.34
N ALA A 576 -2.71 3.96 37.67
CA ALA A 576 -2.98 3.92 36.23
C ALA A 576 -1.70 3.78 35.41
N ARG A 577 -0.66 4.56 35.72
CA ARG A 577 0.66 4.46 35.09
C ARG A 577 1.23 3.06 35.27
N ASP A 578 1.29 2.56 36.51
CA ASP A 578 1.87 1.26 36.81
C ASP A 578 1.14 0.13 36.06
N ALA A 579 -0.20 0.21 35.92
CA ALA A 579 -0.97 -0.74 35.13
C ALA A 579 -0.63 -0.67 33.62
N ILE A 580 -0.48 0.53 33.07
CA ILE A 580 -0.07 0.73 31.66
C ILE A 580 1.35 0.22 31.45
N GLU A 581 2.30 0.55 32.34
CA GLU A 581 3.69 0.11 32.24
C GLU A 581 3.80 -1.42 32.36
N ALA A 582 3.06 -2.07 33.26
CA ALA A 582 3.02 -3.54 33.38
C ALA A 582 2.49 -4.19 32.10
N TYR A 583 1.49 -3.58 31.47
CA TYR A 583 1.00 -4.03 30.15
C TYR A 583 2.07 -3.86 29.06
N LEU A 584 2.74 -2.73 29.01
CA LEU A 584 3.82 -2.45 28.06
C LEU A 584 5.04 -3.34 28.29
N ASP A 585 5.35 -3.74 29.53
CA ASP A 585 6.42 -4.68 29.82
C ASP A 585 6.19 -6.04 29.18
N ARG A 586 4.95 -6.48 29.11
CA ARG A 586 4.60 -7.76 28.52
C ARG A 586 4.31 -7.69 27.02
N TYR A 587 3.69 -6.63 26.55
CA TYR A 587 3.18 -6.52 25.18
C TYR A 587 3.69 -5.30 24.38
N GLY A 588 4.51 -4.45 25.00
CA GLY A 588 4.99 -3.21 24.39
C GLY A 588 5.89 -3.36 23.16
N MET A 589 6.35 -4.60 22.84
CA MET A 589 7.03 -4.90 21.59
C MET A 589 6.07 -4.99 20.38
N ARG A 590 4.76 -5.00 20.60
CA ARG A 590 3.74 -5.03 19.54
C ARG A 590 3.55 -3.66 18.89
N CYS A 591 3.04 -3.65 17.68
CA CYS A 591 2.48 -2.50 16.96
C CYS A 591 1.73 -2.99 15.73
N VAL A 592 0.97 -2.12 15.07
CA VAL A 592 0.40 -2.41 13.75
C VAL A 592 1.54 -2.58 12.73
N GLY A 593 1.49 -3.64 11.93
CA GLY A 593 2.56 -3.98 11.00
C GLY A 593 3.84 -4.46 11.71
N GLU A 594 3.72 -5.21 12.78
CA GLU A 594 4.77 -5.58 13.73
C GLU A 594 5.97 -6.34 13.16
N ILE A 595 5.85 -6.95 11.96
CA ILE A 595 6.98 -7.60 11.28
C ILE A 595 7.98 -6.55 10.75
N ASP A 596 7.51 -5.36 10.39
CA ASP A 596 8.41 -4.26 10.04
C ASP A 596 9.11 -3.72 11.29
N ILE A 597 10.40 -3.99 11.40
CA ILE A 597 11.24 -3.56 12.52
C ILE A 597 11.28 -2.02 12.64
N THR A 598 11.03 -1.28 11.56
CA THR A 598 11.11 0.18 11.54
C THR A 598 9.87 0.88 12.10
N ARG A 599 8.76 0.13 12.30
CA ARG A 599 7.52 0.65 12.89
C ARG A 599 7.69 0.97 14.38
N PRO A 600 7.15 2.11 14.88
CA PRO A 600 7.13 2.41 16.32
C PRO A 600 6.39 1.30 17.09
N ARG A 601 6.98 0.82 18.18
CA ARG A 601 6.36 -0.17 19.06
C ARG A 601 5.51 0.52 20.12
N TRP A 602 4.54 -0.17 20.72
CA TRP A 602 3.72 0.44 21.77
C TRP A 602 4.55 0.97 22.95
N ARG A 603 5.69 0.33 23.28
CA ARG A 603 6.61 0.87 24.27
C ARG A 603 7.23 2.20 23.84
N GLU A 604 7.42 2.42 22.54
CA GLU A 604 7.97 3.66 21.97
C GLU A 604 6.85 4.69 21.70
N HIS A 605 5.61 4.23 21.59
CA HIS A 605 4.42 5.02 21.25
C HIS A 605 3.20 4.58 22.10
N PRO A 606 3.27 4.75 23.44
CA PRO A 606 2.22 4.28 24.33
C PRO A 606 0.88 5.02 24.17
N SER A 607 0.90 6.23 23.64
CA SER A 607 -0.32 7.01 23.36
C SER A 607 -1.24 6.31 22.36
N ALA A 608 -0.74 5.43 21.50
CA ALA A 608 -1.55 4.63 20.57
C ALA A 608 -2.56 3.67 21.27
N LEU A 609 -2.30 3.31 22.54
CA LEU A 609 -3.22 2.46 23.32
C LEU A 609 -4.33 3.26 24.03
N VAL A 610 -4.17 4.56 24.17
CA VAL A 610 -5.09 5.41 24.95
C VAL A 610 -6.53 5.38 24.41
N PRO A 611 -6.80 5.48 23.10
CA PRO A 611 -8.16 5.37 22.58
C PRO A 611 -8.83 4.05 22.96
N VAL A 612 -8.11 2.93 22.84
CA VAL A 612 -8.62 1.59 23.15
C VAL A 612 -8.90 1.43 24.65
N ILE A 613 -8.02 1.95 25.50
CA ILE A 613 -8.23 1.98 26.96
C ILE A 613 -9.51 2.77 27.29
N LEU A 614 -9.70 3.93 26.69
CA LEU A 614 -10.89 4.76 26.90
C LEU A 614 -12.17 4.07 26.40
N ASP A 615 -12.12 3.37 25.27
CA ASP A 615 -13.23 2.56 24.77
C ASP A 615 -13.58 1.44 25.75
N HIS A 616 -12.57 0.77 26.32
CA HIS A 616 -12.78 -0.25 27.33
C HIS A 616 -13.36 0.31 28.65
N VAL A 617 -12.92 1.49 29.08
CA VAL A 617 -13.51 2.18 30.22
C VAL A 617 -14.98 2.49 29.98
N ARG A 618 -15.35 2.91 28.78
CA ARG A 618 -16.71 3.31 28.39
C ARG A 618 -17.65 2.12 28.20
N ASN A 619 -17.19 1.06 27.54
CA ASN A 619 -18.06 0.01 27.00
C ASN A 619 -18.15 -1.25 27.89
N PHE A 620 -17.32 -1.40 28.91
CA PHE A 620 -17.28 -2.60 29.74
C PHE A 620 -17.44 -2.33 31.22
N GLU A 621 -18.06 -3.28 31.91
CA GLU A 621 -18.15 -3.32 33.37
C GLU A 621 -16.89 -3.92 34.01
N PRO A 622 -16.49 -3.54 35.21
CA PRO A 622 -15.34 -4.09 35.93
C PRO A 622 -15.36 -5.63 35.94
N GLY A 623 -14.19 -6.25 35.76
CA GLY A 623 -14.03 -7.72 35.71
C GLY A 623 -14.55 -8.37 34.41
N ALA A 624 -14.73 -7.60 33.35
CA ALA A 624 -15.20 -8.10 32.04
C ALA A 624 -14.23 -9.13 31.43
N ALA A 625 -12.93 -8.98 31.62
CA ALA A 625 -11.92 -9.93 31.12
C ALA A 625 -12.16 -11.34 31.63
N GLY A 626 -12.25 -11.51 32.96
CA GLY A 626 -12.48 -12.82 33.57
C GLY A 626 -13.84 -13.40 33.21
N ARG A 627 -14.91 -12.58 33.19
CA ARG A 627 -16.26 -13.06 32.83
C ARG A 627 -16.31 -13.54 31.37
N ARG A 628 -15.70 -12.84 30.44
CA ARG A 628 -15.67 -13.23 29.02
C ARG A 628 -14.91 -14.53 28.82
N PHE A 629 -13.75 -14.66 29.44
CA PHE A 629 -12.95 -15.89 29.37
C PHE A 629 -13.73 -17.08 29.92
N GLU A 630 -14.37 -16.95 31.10
CA GLU A 630 -15.15 -18.03 31.69
C GLU A 630 -16.40 -18.39 30.88
N LEU A 631 -17.10 -17.39 30.33
CA LEU A 631 -18.25 -17.60 29.44
C LEU A 631 -17.86 -18.42 28.20
N GLY A 632 -16.74 -18.05 27.55
CA GLY A 632 -16.23 -18.82 26.40
C GLY A 632 -15.90 -20.27 26.78
N ARG A 633 -15.24 -20.45 27.92
CA ARG A 633 -14.94 -21.79 28.46
C ARG A 633 -16.20 -22.61 28.77
N GLN A 634 -17.24 -21.98 29.28
CA GLN A 634 -18.53 -22.63 29.54
C GLN A 634 -19.23 -23.06 28.25
N LYS A 635 -19.28 -22.16 27.25
CA LYS A 635 -19.83 -22.48 25.92
C LYS A 635 -19.10 -23.63 25.25
N ALA A 636 -17.77 -23.66 25.33
CA ALA A 636 -16.97 -24.78 24.77
C ALA A 636 -17.30 -26.09 25.45
N ARG A 637 -17.40 -26.15 26.80
CA ARG A 637 -17.79 -27.35 27.55
C ARG A 637 -19.20 -27.78 27.21
N GLN A 638 -20.15 -26.87 27.12
CA GLN A 638 -21.55 -27.19 26.78
C GLN A 638 -21.62 -27.76 25.36
N LYS A 639 -20.88 -27.19 24.40
CA LYS A 639 -20.80 -27.71 23.03
C LYS A 639 -20.19 -29.10 22.98
N GLU A 640 -19.13 -29.35 23.74
CA GLU A 640 -18.51 -30.66 23.88
C GLU A 640 -19.55 -31.72 24.39
N GLN A 641 -20.27 -31.38 25.45
CA GLN A 641 -21.28 -32.29 26.02
C GLN A 641 -22.41 -32.57 25.03
N ASP A 642 -22.93 -31.57 24.33
CA ASP A 642 -23.97 -31.71 23.30
C ASP A 642 -23.50 -32.64 22.18
N VAL A 643 -22.33 -32.33 21.59
CA VAL A 643 -21.77 -33.09 20.47
C VAL A 643 -21.54 -34.56 20.88
N LEU A 644 -20.91 -34.82 22.01
CA LEU A 644 -20.63 -36.18 22.46
C LEU A 644 -21.92 -36.95 22.76
N SER A 645 -22.95 -36.29 23.31
CA SER A 645 -24.25 -36.90 23.57
C SER A 645 -24.95 -37.31 22.27
N ARG A 646 -24.97 -36.40 21.29
CA ARG A 646 -25.59 -36.65 19.98
C ARG A 646 -24.84 -37.73 19.19
N LEU A 647 -23.50 -37.77 19.27
CA LEU A 647 -22.70 -38.81 18.63
C LEU A 647 -23.00 -40.19 19.21
N ARG A 648 -23.13 -40.32 20.55
CA ARG A 648 -23.46 -41.61 21.19
C ARG A 648 -24.81 -42.15 20.77
N ALA A 649 -25.73 -41.30 20.28
CA ALA A 649 -27.04 -41.73 19.77
C ALA A 649 -27.00 -42.27 18.32
N LEU A 650 -25.83 -42.18 17.64
CA LEU A 650 -25.64 -42.66 16.27
C LEU A 650 -25.14 -44.12 16.22
N PRO A 651 -25.24 -44.79 15.07
CA PRO A 651 -24.51 -46.06 14.84
C PRO A 651 -23.00 -45.85 15.05
N ASP A 652 -22.34 -46.80 15.74
CA ASP A 652 -20.95 -46.73 16.22
C ASP A 652 -20.69 -45.53 17.14
N GLY A 653 -21.70 -45.11 17.89
CA GLY A 653 -21.73 -43.83 18.59
C GLY A 653 -20.63 -43.68 19.64
N ASP A 654 -20.36 -44.72 20.42
CA ASP A 654 -19.29 -44.68 21.42
C ASP A 654 -17.92 -44.46 20.79
N ARG A 655 -17.58 -45.17 19.69
CA ARG A 655 -16.30 -44.98 18.97
C ARG A 655 -16.19 -43.56 18.44
N LYS A 656 -17.26 -43.05 17.79
CA LYS A 656 -17.30 -41.67 17.26
C LYS A 656 -17.13 -40.64 18.37
N ALA A 657 -17.79 -40.85 19.53
CA ALA A 657 -17.67 -39.94 20.66
C ALA A 657 -16.26 -39.94 21.26
N ASP A 658 -15.64 -41.12 21.39
CA ASP A 658 -14.28 -41.26 21.93
C ASP A 658 -13.23 -40.65 21.02
N GLU A 659 -13.36 -40.84 19.69
CA GLU A 659 -12.49 -40.19 18.69
C GLU A 659 -12.65 -38.66 18.72
N THR A 660 -13.89 -38.18 18.80
CA THR A 660 -14.18 -36.77 18.89
C THR A 660 -13.62 -36.14 20.18
N LYS A 661 -13.79 -36.84 21.32
CA LYS A 661 -13.26 -36.36 22.60
C LYS A 661 -11.74 -36.20 22.55
N ARG A 662 -11.02 -37.19 22.01
CA ARG A 662 -9.56 -37.09 21.83
C ARG A 662 -9.18 -35.87 20.95
N MET A 663 -9.91 -35.59 19.88
CA MET A 663 -9.64 -34.42 19.01
C MET A 663 -9.99 -33.11 19.71
N ILE A 664 -11.05 -33.08 20.54
CA ILE A 664 -11.37 -31.90 21.36
C ILE A 664 -10.26 -31.63 22.37
N ASP A 665 -9.77 -32.64 23.06
CA ASP A 665 -8.67 -32.47 24.02
C ASP A 665 -7.40 -32.00 23.31
N ARG A 666 -7.09 -32.60 22.15
CA ARG A 666 -5.94 -32.20 21.33
C ARG A 666 -6.02 -30.74 20.85
N VAL A 667 -7.16 -30.33 20.31
CA VAL A 667 -7.31 -28.92 19.84
C VAL A 667 -7.19 -27.94 21.01
N ARG A 668 -7.82 -28.25 22.16
CA ARG A 668 -7.75 -27.34 23.32
C ARG A 668 -6.36 -27.28 23.95
N THR A 669 -5.55 -28.32 23.83
CA THR A 669 -4.17 -28.32 24.32
C THR A 669 -3.25 -27.47 23.42
N PHE A 670 -3.39 -27.54 22.10
CA PHE A 670 -2.39 -27.02 21.19
C PHE A 670 -2.78 -25.76 20.46
N ILE A 671 -4.09 -25.47 20.24
CA ILE A 671 -4.52 -24.37 19.36
C ILE A 671 -4.05 -22.98 19.86
N GLY A 672 -4.00 -22.79 21.18
CA GLY A 672 -3.53 -21.54 21.78
C GLY A 672 -2.05 -21.27 21.51
N TYR A 673 -1.22 -22.32 21.48
CA TYR A 673 0.21 -22.21 21.19
C TYR A 673 0.51 -21.68 19.79
N ARG A 674 -0.43 -21.83 18.85
CA ARG A 674 -0.27 -21.36 17.45
C ARG A 674 0.18 -19.88 17.34
N GLU A 675 -0.25 -19.03 18.25
CA GLU A 675 0.09 -17.61 18.27
C GLU A 675 1.46 -17.32 18.92
N TYR A 676 2.01 -18.27 19.69
CA TYR A 676 3.22 -18.06 20.48
C TYR A 676 4.49 -17.94 19.62
N PRO A 677 4.71 -18.71 18.53
CA PRO A 677 5.88 -18.55 17.68
C PRO A 677 6.00 -17.12 17.11
N LYS A 678 4.90 -16.53 16.64
CA LYS A 678 4.89 -15.14 16.16
C LYS A 678 5.19 -14.15 17.28
N TYR A 679 4.66 -14.36 18.47
CA TYR A 679 4.98 -13.55 19.65
C TYR A 679 6.49 -13.59 19.95
N GLY A 680 7.12 -14.76 19.91
CA GLY A 680 8.56 -14.92 20.09
C GLY A 680 9.39 -14.20 19.02
N ILE A 681 8.98 -14.28 17.75
CA ILE A 681 9.61 -13.55 16.63
C ILE A 681 9.61 -12.05 16.90
N ILE A 682 8.45 -11.49 17.23
CA ILE A 682 8.29 -10.04 17.43
C ILE A 682 9.06 -9.57 18.65
N SER A 683 9.12 -10.38 19.71
CA SER A 683 9.97 -10.09 20.88
C SER A 683 11.45 -10.00 20.48
N ARG A 684 11.96 -10.93 19.68
CA ARG A 684 13.35 -10.88 19.14
C ARG A 684 13.56 -9.67 18.25
N TYR A 685 12.60 -9.34 17.37
CA TYR A 685 12.67 -8.14 16.51
C TYR A 685 12.74 -6.84 17.33
N SER A 686 12.03 -6.77 18.45
CA SER A 686 12.12 -5.64 19.38
C SER A 686 13.53 -5.49 19.95
N VAL A 687 14.18 -6.59 20.33
CA VAL A 687 15.57 -6.60 20.82
C VAL A 687 16.55 -6.14 19.73
N TYR A 688 16.41 -6.65 18.51
CA TYR A 688 17.24 -6.22 17.37
C TYR A 688 17.04 -4.72 17.07
N LYS A 689 15.78 -4.25 17.07
CA LYS A 689 15.47 -2.83 16.86
C LYS A 689 16.15 -1.94 17.88
N GLN A 690 16.05 -2.25 19.18
CA GLN A 690 16.68 -1.47 20.24
C GLN A 690 18.20 -1.35 20.03
N ALA A 691 18.86 -2.45 19.70
CA ALA A 691 20.30 -2.43 19.46
C ALA A 691 20.69 -1.62 18.21
N LEU A 692 19.92 -1.77 17.10
CA LEU A 692 20.15 -1.00 15.87
C LEU A 692 19.85 0.50 16.07
N THR A 693 18.83 0.84 16.85
CA THR A 693 18.49 2.23 17.18
C THR A 693 19.60 2.87 18.01
N ALA A 694 20.12 2.18 19.03
CA ALA A 694 21.26 2.66 19.81
C ALA A 694 22.52 2.86 18.95
N GLU A 695 22.75 1.97 17.96
CA GLU A 695 23.85 2.11 17.01
C GLU A 695 23.64 3.29 16.06
N ALA A 696 22.39 3.51 15.57
CA ALA A 696 22.05 4.68 14.77
C ALA A 696 22.31 6.00 15.53
N GLU A 697 21.96 6.08 16.82
CA GLU A 697 22.29 7.24 17.67
C GLU A 697 23.79 7.47 17.81
N ARG A 698 24.57 6.38 17.86
CA ARG A 698 26.04 6.46 17.87
C ARG A 698 26.57 7.04 16.56
N LEU A 699 26.00 6.62 15.42
CA LEU A 699 26.34 7.13 14.10
C LEU A 699 25.98 8.61 13.93
N VAL A 700 24.85 9.06 14.47
CA VAL A 700 24.47 10.48 14.49
C VAL A 700 25.49 11.30 15.28
N ARG A 701 25.87 10.84 16.48
CA ARG A 701 26.92 11.52 17.27
C ARG A 701 28.28 11.56 16.57
N ALA A 702 28.58 10.56 15.74
CA ALA A 702 29.80 10.51 14.92
C ALA A 702 29.71 11.32 13.62
N GLY A 703 28.54 11.91 13.29
CA GLY A 703 28.31 12.64 12.04
C GLY A 703 28.18 11.74 10.79
N ALA A 704 28.00 10.44 10.98
CA ALA A 704 27.82 9.48 9.89
C ALA A 704 26.37 9.39 9.39
N LEU A 705 25.38 9.79 10.20
CA LEU A 705 23.98 9.98 9.87
C LEU A 705 23.54 11.38 10.31
N ALA A 706 22.57 11.99 9.60
CA ALA A 706 22.01 13.28 9.98
C ALA A 706 21.02 13.14 11.13
N GLU A 707 20.16 12.15 11.07
CA GLU A 707 19.19 11.82 12.12
C GLU A 707 19.11 10.30 12.31
N ARG A 708 18.57 9.88 13.45
CA ARG A 708 18.47 8.46 13.84
C ARG A 708 17.63 7.65 12.83
N GLU A 709 16.53 8.23 12.37
CA GLU A 709 15.59 7.63 11.44
C GLU A 709 16.18 7.38 10.04
N ASP A 710 17.27 8.06 9.67
CA ASP A 710 17.99 7.83 8.41
C ASP A 710 18.51 6.38 8.30
N ALA A 711 18.84 5.76 9.43
CA ALA A 711 19.22 4.35 9.48
C ALA A 711 18.13 3.42 8.91
N PHE A 712 16.86 3.78 9.05
CA PHE A 712 15.74 2.96 8.54
C PHE A 712 15.61 2.99 7.01
N TYR A 713 16.20 3.99 6.37
CA TYR A 713 16.24 4.13 4.91
C TYR A 713 17.50 3.51 4.26
N LEU A 714 18.33 2.84 5.06
CA LEU A 714 19.42 1.98 4.60
C LEU A 714 19.00 0.51 4.76
N THR A 715 19.43 -0.35 3.83
CA THR A 715 19.33 -1.80 4.04
C THR A 715 20.26 -2.22 5.16
N PHE A 716 20.05 -3.40 5.72
CA PHE A 716 20.95 -3.95 6.77
C PHE A 716 22.41 -3.98 6.31
N GLN A 717 22.68 -4.38 5.06
CA GLN A 717 24.02 -4.44 4.50
C GLN A 717 24.67 -3.07 4.34
N GLU A 718 23.88 -2.07 3.90
CA GLU A 718 24.38 -0.69 3.76
C GLU A 718 24.66 -0.06 5.12
N LEU A 719 23.77 -0.23 6.10
CA LEU A 719 23.98 0.25 7.46
C LEU A 719 25.24 -0.43 8.08
N HIS A 720 25.41 -1.74 7.88
CA HIS A 720 26.62 -2.46 8.27
C HIS A 720 27.88 -1.87 7.62
N SER A 721 27.80 -1.53 6.32
CA SER A 721 28.92 -0.91 5.60
C SER A 721 29.29 0.47 6.15
N VAL A 722 28.27 1.29 6.49
CA VAL A 722 28.48 2.60 7.16
C VAL A 722 29.21 2.39 8.49
N VAL A 723 28.76 1.44 9.31
CA VAL A 723 29.37 1.13 10.61
C VAL A 723 30.80 0.64 10.46
N ARG A 724 31.09 -0.25 9.50
CA ARG A 724 32.44 -0.80 9.27
C ARG A 724 33.42 0.22 8.73
N SER A 725 32.96 1.08 7.80
CA SER A 725 33.83 2.07 7.15
C SER A 725 33.99 3.34 7.94
N ASN A 726 33.10 3.61 8.87
CA ASN A 726 32.93 4.87 9.60
C ASN A 726 32.85 6.10 8.66
N ARG A 727 32.30 5.90 7.44
CA ARG A 727 32.05 6.97 6.46
C ARG A 727 30.60 7.40 6.53
N PRO A 728 30.32 8.70 6.28
CA PRO A 728 28.93 9.17 6.20
C PRO A 728 28.10 8.37 5.18
N ALA A 729 26.85 8.11 5.54
CA ALA A 729 25.88 7.56 4.63
C ALA A 729 25.62 8.55 3.46
N ASP A 730 25.27 8.02 2.30
CA ASP A 730 24.87 8.87 1.17
C ASP A 730 23.54 9.55 1.44
N ALA A 731 23.58 10.83 1.79
CA ALA A 731 22.40 11.63 2.10
C ALA A 731 21.43 11.73 0.91
N ARG A 732 21.92 11.68 -0.33
CA ARG A 732 21.08 11.70 -1.54
C ARG A 732 20.30 10.40 -1.65
N LEU A 733 20.93 9.25 -1.43
CA LEU A 733 20.27 7.96 -1.41
C LEU A 733 19.18 7.89 -0.34
N VAL A 734 19.50 8.36 0.88
CA VAL A 734 18.52 8.41 1.99
C VAL A 734 17.32 9.25 1.60
N GLN A 735 17.54 10.45 1.03
CA GLN A 735 16.48 11.34 0.60
C GLN A 735 15.62 10.74 -0.52
N GLN A 736 16.23 10.14 -1.53
CA GLN A 736 15.52 9.44 -2.60
C GLN A 736 14.63 8.32 -2.05
N ARG A 737 15.10 7.56 -1.06
CA ARG A 737 14.33 6.47 -0.44
C ARG A 737 13.20 6.98 0.47
N LYS A 738 13.38 8.12 1.14
CA LYS A 738 12.29 8.80 1.85
C LYS A 738 11.16 9.18 0.90
N GLU A 739 11.51 9.71 -0.27
CA GLU A 739 10.57 10.08 -1.32
C GLU A 739 9.89 8.83 -1.92
N ALA A 740 10.67 7.81 -2.29
CA ALA A 740 10.14 6.54 -2.80
C ALA A 740 9.19 5.87 -1.80
N PHE A 741 9.53 5.84 -0.52
CA PHE A 741 8.68 5.28 0.54
C PHE A 741 7.31 6.00 0.62
N ARG A 742 7.31 7.35 0.51
CA ARG A 742 6.05 8.12 0.47
C ARG A 742 5.22 7.77 -0.78
N ALA A 743 5.88 7.66 -1.96
CA ALA A 743 5.20 7.26 -3.19
C ALA A 743 4.60 5.85 -3.10
N HIS A 744 5.31 4.92 -2.49
CA HIS A 744 4.86 3.54 -2.34
C HIS A 744 3.58 3.39 -1.51
N HIS A 745 3.26 4.33 -0.63
CA HIS A 745 1.99 4.34 0.10
C HIS A 745 0.77 4.54 -0.80
N ALA A 746 0.93 5.23 -1.93
CA ALA A 746 -0.15 5.43 -2.90
C ALA A 746 -0.42 4.20 -3.77
N LEU A 747 0.50 3.23 -3.81
CA LEU A 747 0.39 2.03 -4.63
C LEU A 747 -0.38 0.93 -3.91
N THR A 748 -1.34 0.32 -4.61
CA THR A 748 -2.03 -0.89 -4.14
C THR A 748 -1.23 -2.12 -4.55
N PRO A 749 -0.71 -2.93 -3.62
CA PRO A 749 0.05 -4.13 -3.96
C PRO A 749 -0.86 -5.20 -4.58
N PRO A 750 -0.44 -5.86 -5.68
CA PRO A 750 -1.15 -6.99 -6.22
C PRO A 750 -0.94 -8.25 -5.39
N ARG A 751 -1.88 -9.19 -5.44
CA ARG A 751 -1.70 -10.54 -4.88
C ARG A 751 -0.69 -11.36 -5.67
N VAL A 752 -0.76 -11.25 -6.98
CA VAL A 752 0.16 -11.89 -7.92
C VAL A 752 0.69 -10.82 -8.87
N LEU A 753 2.00 -10.83 -9.08
CA LEU A 753 2.70 -9.91 -9.98
C LEU A 753 3.53 -10.73 -10.96
N THR A 754 3.44 -10.40 -12.24
CA THR A 754 4.30 -11.03 -13.26
C THR A 754 5.57 -10.22 -13.51
N SER A 755 6.60 -10.84 -14.06
CA SER A 755 7.86 -10.15 -14.39
C SER A 755 7.74 -9.11 -15.50
N ASP A 756 6.66 -9.13 -16.26
CA ASP A 756 6.31 -8.06 -17.23
C ASP A 756 5.40 -6.98 -16.65
N GLY A 757 5.19 -6.99 -15.33
CA GLY A 757 4.56 -5.94 -14.55
C GLY A 757 3.06 -6.06 -14.40
N GLU A 758 2.45 -7.13 -14.90
CA GLU A 758 1.01 -7.32 -14.75
C GLU A 758 0.63 -7.63 -13.30
N ALA A 759 -0.28 -6.83 -12.77
CA ALA A 759 -0.82 -6.91 -11.42
C ALA A 759 -2.16 -7.66 -11.42
N LEU A 760 -2.22 -8.83 -10.82
CA LEU A 760 -3.41 -9.68 -10.76
C LEU A 760 -3.93 -9.75 -9.33
N THR A 761 -5.21 -9.42 -9.16
CA THR A 761 -5.89 -9.44 -7.86
C THR A 761 -6.73 -10.70 -7.64
N GLY A 762 -7.14 -11.38 -8.73
CA GLY A 762 -8.10 -12.48 -8.71
C GLY A 762 -9.55 -11.99 -8.58
N ALA A 763 -10.50 -12.89 -8.73
CA ALA A 763 -11.92 -12.61 -8.55
C ALA A 763 -12.63 -13.78 -7.87
N TYR A 764 -13.65 -13.50 -7.06
CA TYR A 764 -14.52 -14.54 -6.52
C TYR A 764 -15.47 -15.03 -7.61
N ARG A 765 -15.46 -16.33 -7.87
CA ARG A 765 -16.41 -17.00 -8.78
C ARG A 765 -17.46 -17.73 -7.92
N ARG A 766 -18.43 -16.96 -7.42
CA ARG A 766 -19.48 -17.47 -6.51
C ARG A 766 -20.86 -17.05 -6.98
N ASP A 767 -21.72 -18.04 -7.27
CA ASP A 767 -23.12 -17.84 -7.72
C ASP A 767 -24.10 -17.75 -6.54
N ASP A 768 -23.64 -18.05 -5.32
CA ASP A 768 -24.44 -18.12 -4.10
C ASP A 768 -24.48 -16.79 -3.32
N VAL A 769 -23.78 -15.76 -3.80
CA VAL A 769 -23.77 -14.43 -3.17
C VAL A 769 -24.93 -13.59 -3.72
N PRO A 770 -25.77 -12.98 -2.86
CA PRO A 770 -26.87 -12.12 -3.30
C PRO A 770 -26.39 -10.94 -4.16
N ALA A 771 -27.21 -10.53 -5.14
CA ALA A 771 -26.90 -9.39 -5.99
C ALA A 771 -26.70 -8.12 -5.15
N GLY A 772 -25.56 -7.44 -5.33
CA GLY A 772 -25.19 -6.24 -4.60
C GLY A 772 -24.50 -6.49 -3.26
N ALA A 773 -24.39 -7.73 -2.79
CA ALA A 773 -23.58 -8.07 -1.62
C ALA A 773 -22.09 -8.18 -1.98
N LEU A 774 -21.23 -7.91 -1.02
CA LEU A 774 -19.78 -7.97 -1.15
C LEU A 774 -19.30 -9.37 -0.76
N ALA A 775 -18.69 -10.08 -1.69
CA ALA A 775 -18.15 -11.42 -1.47
C ALA A 775 -16.83 -11.40 -0.69
N GLY A 776 -16.62 -12.42 0.15
CA GLY A 776 -15.39 -12.64 0.87
C GLY A 776 -15.25 -14.09 1.33
N VAL A 777 -14.31 -14.36 2.21
CA VAL A 777 -14.04 -15.67 2.80
C VAL A 777 -14.79 -15.79 4.13
N PRO A 778 -15.62 -16.83 4.34
CA PRO A 778 -16.27 -17.09 5.62
C PRO A 778 -15.21 -17.58 6.63
N VAL A 779 -15.00 -16.87 7.73
CA VAL A 779 -13.93 -17.22 8.67
C VAL A 779 -14.40 -17.44 10.11
N SER A 780 -15.54 -16.89 10.49
CA SER A 780 -16.15 -17.12 11.80
C SER A 780 -17.66 -17.08 11.68
N ALA A 781 -18.33 -18.12 12.15
CA ALA A 781 -19.75 -18.33 11.95
C ALA A 781 -20.64 -17.31 12.67
N GLY A 782 -21.87 -17.16 12.17
CA GLY A 782 -22.89 -16.27 12.71
C GLY A 782 -23.29 -15.18 11.72
N THR A 783 -24.38 -14.49 12.08
CA THR A 783 -24.86 -13.33 11.34
C THR A 783 -25.04 -12.16 12.32
N VAL A 784 -24.54 -11.01 11.98
CA VAL A 784 -24.69 -9.80 12.80
C VAL A 784 -25.02 -8.61 11.94
N GLU A 785 -25.89 -7.75 12.46
CA GLU A 785 -26.25 -6.47 11.87
C GLU A 785 -25.81 -5.35 12.81
N GLY A 786 -25.13 -4.34 12.28
CA GLY A 786 -24.63 -3.24 13.09
C GLY A 786 -24.18 -2.05 12.24
N ARG A 787 -23.67 -1.04 12.94
CA ARG A 787 -23.03 0.12 12.34
C ARG A 787 -21.61 -0.24 11.93
N ALA A 788 -21.27 0.00 10.68
CA ALA A 788 -19.89 -0.14 10.19
C ALA A 788 -19.01 0.98 10.76
N ARG A 789 -17.86 0.64 11.30
CA ARG A 789 -16.82 1.59 11.65
C ARG A 789 -15.59 1.29 10.79
N VAL A 790 -15.31 2.19 9.85
CA VAL A 790 -14.17 2.09 8.94
C VAL A 790 -12.95 2.67 9.64
N VAL A 791 -12.08 1.79 10.15
CA VAL A 791 -10.89 2.16 10.92
C VAL A 791 -9.66 1.71 10.14
N LEU A 792 -8.84 2.67 9.71
CA LEU A 792 -7.59 2.41 8.99
C LEU A 792 -6.37 2.46 9.91
N ASP A 793 -6.42 3.24 10.97
CA ASP A 793 -5.42 3.31 12.03
C ASP A 793 -6.07 3.02 13.38
N MET A 794 -5.47 2.17 14.18
CA MET A 794 -5.96 1.82 15.51
C MET A 794 -6.03 3.03 16.46
N ALA A 795 -5.16 4.01 16.26
CA ALA A 795 -5.16 5.25 17.04
C ALA A 795 -6.42 6.11 16.81
N ASP A 796 -7.10 5.92 15.67
CA ASP A 796 -8.35 6.63 15.31
C ASP A 796 -9.60 5.84 15.72
N ALA A 797 -9.44 4.70 16.42
CA ALA A 797 -10.57 3.87 16.81
C ALA A 797 -11.48 4.61 17.83
N ASP A 798 -12.77 4.71 17.50
CA ASP A 798 -13.83 5.18 18.38
C ASP A 798 -15.02 4.22 18.23
N LEU A 799 -14.96 3.10 18.95
CA LEU A 799 -15.87 1.98 18.80
C LEU A 799 -16.90 1.98 19.94
N GLU A 800 -18.15 1.68 19.59
CA GLU A 800 -19.25 1.45 20.53
C GLU A 800 -19.68 -0.01 20.52
N ALA A 801 -20.30 -0.44 21.60
CA ALA A 801 -20.86 -1.80 21.69
C ALA A 801 -21.88 -2.04 20.56
N GLY A 802 -21.66 -3.08 19.76
CA GLY A 802 -22.52 -3.41 18.61
C GLY A 802 -21.96 -2.94 17.26
N ASP A 803 -20.87 -2.21 17.23
CA ASP A 803 -20.20 -1.81 15.99
C ASP A 803 -19.56 -3.01 15.27
N ILE A 804 -19.52 -2.90 13.94
CA ILE A 804 -18.82 -3.85 13.07
C ILE A 804 -17.56 -3.15 12.54
N LEU A 805 -16.40 -3.70 12.89
CA LEU A 805 -15.12 -3.18 12.42
C LEU A 805 -14.91 -3.52 10.94
N VAL A 806 -14.64 -2.49 10.14
CA VAL A 806 -14.26 -2.60 8.73
C VAL A 806 -12.86 -2.01 8.57
N THR A 807 -11.90 -2.81 8.12
CA THR A 807 -10.51 -2.36 7.98
C THR A 807 -9.79 -3.05 6.81
N ALA A 808 -8.64 -2.51 6.39
CA ALA A 808 -7.87 -3.10 5.31
C ALA A 808 -7.31 -4.47 5.70
N PHE A 809 -6.70 -4.57 6.86
CA PHE A 809 -6.15 -5.82 7.41
C PHE A 809 -6.09 -5.75 8.93
N THR A 810 -5.86 -6.89 9.56
CA THR A 810 -5.65 -6.97 11.02
C THR A 810 -4.46 -7.87 11.33
N ASP A 811 -3.65 -7.44 12.28
CA ASP A 811 -2.58 -8.23 12.87
C ASP A 811 -2.81 -8.41 14.39
N PRO A 812 -1.92 -9.10 15.13
CA PRO A 812 -2.12 -9.33 16.56
C PRO A 812 -2.35 -8.07 17.40
N SER A 813 -1.83 -6.92 17.00
CA SER A 813 -2.02 -5.65 17.72
C SER A 813 -3.48 -5.15 17.73
N TRP A 814 -4.30 -5.59 16.79
CA TRP A 814 -5.73 -5.25 16.72
C TRP A 814 -6.59 -6.00 17.73
N SER A 815 -6.07 -7.04 18.37
CA SER A 815 -6.85 -7.91 19.29
C SER A 815 -7.54 -7.17 20.43
N PRO A 816 -6.98 -6.10 21.01
CA PRO A 816 -7.69 -5.31 22.01
C PRO A 816 -9.01 -4.71 21.51
N LEU A 817 -9.10 -4.33 20.23
CA LEU A 817 -10.33 -3.79 19.63
C LEU A 817 -11.39 -4.88 19.43
N PHE A 818 -11.00 -6.12 19.15
CA PHE A 818 -11.92 -7.23 18.90
C PHE A 818 -12.81 -7.57 20.10
N VAL A 819 -12.37 -7.21 21.28
CA VAL A 819 -13.17 -7.42 22.49
C VAL A 819 -14.44 -6.57 22.47
N GLY A 820 -14.42 -5.38 21.84
CA GLY A 820 -15.52 -4.40 21.84
C GLY A 820 -16.51 -4.52 20.67
N ILE A 821 -16.12 -5.15 19.57
CA ILE A 821 -16.91 -5.19 18.34
C ILE A 821 -17.93 -6.34 18.31
N ALA A 822 -18.94 -6.21 17.44
CA ALA A 822 -19.96 -7.25 17.21
C ALA A 822 -19.65 -8.09 15.96
N GLY A 823 -18.83 -7.61 15.03
CA GLY A 823 -18.43 -8.31 13.80
C GLY A 823 -17.19 -7.70 13.16
N LEU A 824 -16.61 -8.44 12.20
CA LEU A 824 -15.38 -8.06 11.53
C LEU A 824 -15.49 -8.22 10.01
N VAL A 825 -15.02 -7.20 9.26
CA VAL A 825 -14.84 -7.24 7.81
C VAL A 825 -13.44 -6.71 7.48
N THR A 826 -12.65 -7.48 6.69
CA THR A 826 -11.32 -7.02 6.24
C THR A 826 -11.14 -7.19 4.74
N GLU A 827 -10.35 -6.30 4.11
CA GLU A 827 -10.03 -6.39 2.67
C GLU A 827 -9.03 -7.52 2.38
N VAL A 828 -8.10 -7.72 3.28
CA VAL A 828 -7.09 -8.77 3.20
C VAL A 828 -7.30 -9.76 4.32
N GLY A 829 -7.24 -11.05 3.98
CA GLY A 829 -7.44 -12.09 4.96
C GLY A 829 -7.77 -13.43 4.33
N GLY A 830 -7.66 -14.47 5.13
CA GLY A 830 -8.02 -15.85 4.78
C GLY A 830 -8.27 -16.68 6.02
N LEU A 831 -8.63 -17.95 5.83
CA LEU A 831 -9.06 -18.87 6.90
C LEU A 831 -8.06 -18.99 8.06
N MET A 832 -6.77 -18.79 7.77
CA MET A 832 -5.69 -19.01 8.74
C MET A 832 -5.04 -17.71 9.23
N THR A 833 -5.58 -16.56 8.84
CA THR A 833 -5.04 -15.26 9.25
C THR A 833 -5.37 -14.94 10.69
N HIS A 834 -4.62 -14.03 11.28
CA HIS A 834 -4.77 -13.66 12.69
C HIS A 834 -6.20 -13.19 13.00
N GLY A 835 -6.75 -12.26 12.20
CA GLY A 835 -8.12 -11.77 12.39
C GLY A 835 -9.17 -12.86 12.37
N ALA A 836 -9.02 -13.86 11.50
CA ALA A 836 -9.90 -15.02 11.42
C ALA A 836 -9.84 -15.89 12.70
N VAL A 837 -8.63 -16.09 13.23
CA VAL A 837 -8.42 -16.88 14.44
C VAL A 837 -9.03 -16.21 15.66
N ILE A 838 -8.74 -14.93 15.86
CA ILE A 838 -9.24 -14.19 17.02
C ILE A 838 -10.74 -13.94 16.91
N ALA A 839 -11.29 -13.72 15.71
CA ALA A 839 -12.74 -13.65 15.52
C ALA A 839 -13.44 -14.93 15.97
N ARG A 840 -12.90 -16.12 15.64
CA ARG A 840 -13.42 -17.41 16.12
C ARG A 840 -13.33 -17.54 17.64
N GLU A 841 -12.20 -17.17 18.23
CA GLU A 841 -11.99 -17.24 19.68
C GLU A 841 -12.96 -16.36 20.48
N TYR A 842 -13.33 -15.22 19.93
CA TYR A 842 -14.32 -14.34 20.56
C TYR A 842 -15.75 -14.63 20.08
N GLY A 843 -15.94 -15.52 19.12
CA GLY A 843 -17.24 -15.85 18.56
C GLY A 843 -17.84 -14.68 17.75
N LEU A 844 -17.02 -13.89 17.12
CA LEU A 844 -17.43 -12.74 16.29
C LEU A 844 -17.74 -13.21 14.87
N PRO A 845 -18.94 -12.96 14.32
CA PRO A 845 -19.19 -13.16 12.91
C PRO A 845 -18.18 -12.36 12.07
N ALA A 846 -17.49 -13.04 11.13
CA ALA A 846 -16.42 -12.40 10.38
C ALA A 846 -16.34 -12.87 8.93
N VAL A 847 -16.11 -11.90 8.02
CA VAL A 847 -15.85 -12.11 6.60
C VAL A 847 -14.58 -11.35 6.25
N VAL A 848 -13.58 -12.05 5.72
CA VAL A 848 -12.29 -11.46 5.33
C VAL A 848 -12.07 -11.56 3.83
N GLY A 849 -11.08 -10.83 3.30
CA GLY A 849 -10.81 -10.81 1.87
C GLY A 849 -11.89 -10.10 1.05
N VAL A 850 -12.66 -9.21 1.65
CA VAL A 850 -13.70 -8.43 0.96
C VAL A 850 -13.02 -7.26 0.26
N GLU A 851 -12.77 -7.42 -1.04
CA GLU A 851 -12.02 -6.41 -1.80
C GLU A 851 -12.63 -5.01 -1.72
N ARG A 852 -11.80 -4.02 -1.45
CA ARG A 852 -12.18 -2.61 -1.34
C ARG A 852 -13.27 -2.33 -0.30
N ALA A 853 -13.44 -3.16 0.71
CA ALA A 853 -14.45 -2.98 1.75
C ALA A 853 -14.39 -1.58 2.38
N THR A 854 -13.19 -1.08 2.68
CA THR A 854 -12.99 0.25 3.27
C THR A 854 -13.37 1.42 2.37
N ARG A 855 -13.53 1.19 1.06
CA ARG A 855 -13.99 2.19 0.08
C ARG A 855 -15.46 2.04 -0.28
N LEU A 856 -15.96 0.78 -0.30
CA LEU A 856 -17.33 0.46 -0.69
C LEU A 856 -18.30 0.63 0.48
N ILE A 857 -17.85 0.35 1.70
CA ILE A 857 -18.61 0.55 2.93
C ILE A 857 -18.22 1.92 3.53
N ARG A 858 -19.21 2.78 3.81
CA ARG A 858 -18.95 4.09 4.42
C ARG A 858 -18.97 3.97 5.94
N ASP A 859 -18.15 4.78 6.61
CA ASP A 859 -18.21 4.89 8.06
C ASP A 859 -19.60 5.32 8.53
N GLY A 860 -20.12 4.67 9.59
CA GLY A 860 -21.48 4.89 10.11
C GLY A 860 -22.60 4.18 9.34
N GLN A 861 -22.32 3.51 8.21
CA GLN A 861 -23.33 2.81 7.41
C GLN A 861 -23.81 1.53 8.11
N ARG A 862 -25.08 1.18 7.98
CA ARG A 862 -25.56 -0.11 8.47
C ARG A 862 -25.22 -1.23 7.51
N ILE A 863 -24.63 -2.29 8.04
CA ILE A 863 -24.27 -3.51 7.30
C ILE A 863 -24.73 -4.75 8.05
N ARG A 864 -24.84 -5.87 7.30
CA ARG A 864 -25.07 -7.19 7.84
C ARG A 864 -23.96 -8.13 7.37
N VAL A 865 -23.29 -8.77 8.31
CA VAL A 865 -22.18 -9.69 8.06
C VAL A 865 -22.69 -11.11 8.19
N HIS A 866 -22.57 -11.91 7.12
CA HIS A 866 -22.91 -13.33 7.05
C HIS A 866 -21.63 -14.16 7.17
N GLY A 867 -21.15 -14.31 8.41
CA GLY A 867 -19.86 -14.96 8.68
C GLY A 867 -19.80 -16.45 8.31
N ALA A 868 -20.93 -17.15 8.30
CA ALA A 868 -21.00 -18.54 7.86
C ALA A 868 -21.01 -18.71 6.32
N ASP A 869 -21.58 -17.72 5.61
CA ASP A 869 -21.77 -17.77 4.17
C ASP A 869 -20.75 -16.91 3.40
N GLY A 870 -19.98 -16.06 4.07
CA GLY A 870 -18.85 -15.32 3.52
C GLY A 870 -19.25 -14.16 2.60
N TYR A 871 -20.25 -13.38 2.98
CA TYR A 871 -20.58 -12.14 2.28
C TYR A 871 -21.11 -11.07 3.25
N VAL A 872 -21.11 -9.83 2.76
CA VAL A 872 -21.55 -8.65 3.51
C VAL A 872 -22.61 -7.91 2.70
N GLU A 873 -23.77 -7.63 3.32
CA GLU A 873 -24.83 -6.81 2.75
C GLU A 873 -24.72 -5.38 3.27
N ILE A 874 -24.81 -4.41 2.36
CA ILE A 874 -24.95 -3.00 2.69
C ILE A 874 -26.46 -2.71 2.81
N LEU A 875 -26.88 -2.34 4.02
CA LEU A 875 -28.27 -2.02 4.30
C LEU A 875 -28.52 -0.52 4.01
N SER A 876 -29.73 -0.20 3.55
CA SER A 876 -30.13 1.16 3.19
C SER A 876 -30.20 2.08 4.41
#